data_815c2fdb9d3260d48f79e9ea372ec168
#
_entry.id   815c2fdb9d3260d48f79e9ea372ec168
#
_cell.length_a   1.000
_cell.length_b   1.000
_cell.length_c   1.000
_cell.angle_alpha   90.00
_cell.angle_beta   90.00
_cell.angle_gamma   90.00
#
_symmetry.space_group_name_H-M   'P 1'
#
loop_
_entity.id
_entity.type
_entity.pdbx_description
1 polymer ?
#
loop_
_entity_poly.entity_id
_entity_poly.type
_entity_poly.pdbx_seq_one_letter_code
_entity_poly.pdbx_strand_id
1 'polypeptide(L)'
;CIILNAENSRIPLGLHMYILADKTGAMTIREASSPEIAQLYKPCTTEFPSFGFNSTSYWARFDLRSDLPYDDRWFLELEYPHMDVFEVYYRDKSGALVRKQTGDIYRFARREILYRNFVFAIPVPEGKSMTVYLHFAGSCSKQFSLTLWTPEAFAEKAIQEKLLLGLYYGIILVMMFYNLILFFFIKDRSYLLYVIYIASYGLVQMAYNGMAFEYLWPDFPKWHNISLPFLIGLAIFFMAIFTQSFLHVWEKARAMFWLLAGVMAIGAGTMIYSVFGDYLTAIESAMKLMVLAAVVIIASALVSMARGYRPARFFIIAWLFFLCGLVLIALNKLSIIPVMFITEYANQIGSALEVTLLSVALADRINIINQEKKEAQLATIEAQEKYKLLVEGSSDIIFSLDEKWNFITANNAIMTHLKVNPGSIVSMNFLDLIYDETAAAMISKNLVREKLTELLVKREPLSFKIMFKSTIIAEPKEMQVRMEHVNIEGKNEILGKATSVEEDVLIPFFDSEQQNFYISNYIMAAEDVTQRVTRNLKKYIDMKQVHLIRIALRELVINAIEHGNLNISFEEKSEAIMNDSYFALIAARRLDPRYRDRKVQIEYSLNPVKVVYRITDEGEGFDHMALFHNHSRDANEQLLAHGRGISLARTIFDSVTFNEKGNQVTLLKKFQKNH
;
A
#
# COMPACT_ATOMS: atom_id res chain seq x y z
N CYS A 1 34.68 -39.57 40.56
CA CYS A 1 33.70 -40.65 40.71
C CYS A 1 32.37 -39.99 41.16
N ILE A 2 31.28 -40.32 40.52
CA ILE A 2 29.94 -39.85 40.81
C ILE A 2 29.32 -40.85 41.82
N ILE A 3 28.83 -40.31 42.95
CA ILE A 3 28.17 -41.11 43.97
C ILE A 3 26.65 -41.04 43.73
N LEU A 4 26.04 -42.18 43.45
CA LEU A 4 24.60 -42.32 43.29
C LEU A 4 23.99 -42.64 44.67
N ASN A 5 23.12 -41.75 45.15
CA ASN A 5 22.43 -41.86 46.42
C ASN A 5 20.94 -41.56 46.29
N ALA A 6 20.16 -41.75 47.31
CA ALA A 6 18.70 -41.52 47.29
C ALA A 6 18.28 -40.02 47.15
N GLU A 7 19.20 -39.08 47.38
CA GLU A 7 18.92 -37.65 47.29
C GLU A 7 19.05 -37.12 45.87
N ASN A 8 19.83 -37.80 45.04
CA ASN A 8 20.13 -37.35 43.65
C ASN A 8 19.16 -38.03 42.68
N SER A 9 18.23 -37.23 42.14
CA SER A 9 17.33 -37.69 41.05
C SER A 9 17.82 -37.31 39.65
N ARG A 10 18.73 -36.31 39.54
CA ARG A 10 19.32 -35.78 38.32
C ARG A 10 20.79 -35.39 38.51
N ILE A 11 21.67 -35.89 37.66
CA ILE A 11 23.10 -35.60 37.71
C ILE A 11 23.61 -35.24 36.33
N PRO A 12 23.91 -33.95 36.01
CA PRO A 12 24.59 -33.56 34.80
C PRO A 12 26.02 -34.12 34.79
N LEU A 13 26.43 -34.74 33.69
CA LEU A 13 27.71 -35.46 33.64
C LEU A 13 28.89 -34.58 33.17
N GLY A 14 28.66 -33.42 32.54
CA GLY A 14 29.71 -32.66 31.90
C GLY A 14 30.96 -32.44 32.73
N LEU A 15 30.81 -31.88 33.95
CA LEU A 15 31.94 -31.61 34.86
C LEU A 15 32.55 -32.88 35.47
N HIS A 16 31.93 -34.04 35.31
CA HIS A 16 32.37 -35.31 35.84
C HIS A 16 33.00 -36.24 34.81
N MET A 17 33.04 -35.77 33.53
CA MET A 17 33.58 -36.58 32.42
C MET A 17 35.00 -36.18 32.06
N TYR A 18 35.67 -37.18 31.51
CA TYR A 18 36.96 -37.00 30.83
C TYR A 18 36.76 -37.29 29.35
N ILE A 19 37.26 -36.45 28.47
CA ILE A 19 37.03 -36.53 27.01
C ILE A 19 38.36 -36.70 26.29
N LEU A 20 38.37 -37.54 25.24
CA LEU A 20 39.46 -37.80 24.33
C LEU A 20 38.96 -37.63 22.89
N ALA A 21 39.65 -36.82 22.11
CA ALA A 21 39.38 -36.69 20.68
C ALA A 21 40.15 -37.76 19.89
N ASP A 22 39.42 -38.62 19.20
CA ASP A 22 39.97 -39.59 18.29
C ASP A 22 39.91 -39.04 16.85
N LYS A 23 41.04 -38.47 16.40
CA LYS A 23 41.14 -37.91 15.05
C LYS A 23 41.18 -38.96 13.95
N THR A 24 41.54 -40.21 14.32
CA THR A 24 41.60 -41.33 13.36
C THR A 24 40.23 -41.93 13.11
N GLY A 25 39.30 -41.82 14.11
CA GLY A 25 38.02 -42.46 14.07
C GLY A 25 38.02 -43.99 14.12
N ALA A 26 39.21 -44.57 14.35
CA ALA A 26 39.45 -46.00 14.30
C ALA A 26 39.68 -46.64 15.69
N MET A 27 39.79 -45.82 16.74
CA MET A 27 40.07 -46.30 18.09
C MET A 27 38.94 -47.22 18.61
N THR A 28 39.35 -48.35 19.07
CA THR A 28 38.45 -49.40 19.66
C THR A 28 38.31 -49.18 21.16
N ILE A 29 37.27 -49.80 21.78
CA ILE A 29 37.06 -49.75 23.23
C ILE A 29 38.25 -50.35 23.99
N ARG A 30 38.96 -51.36 23.44
CA ARG A 30 40.13 -51.95 24.07
C ARG A 30 41.27 -50.92 24.16
N GLU A 31 41.51 -50.16 23.13
CA GLU A 31 42.50 -49.10 23.11
C GLU A 31 42.07 -47.92 23.99
N ALA A 32 40.82 -47.43 23.83
CA ALA A 32 40.29 -46.35 24.63
C ALA A 32 40.30 -46.62 26.13
N SER A 33 40.20 -47.86 26.56
CA SER A 33 40.26 -48.28 27.96
C SER A 33 41.65 -48.70 28.45
N SER A 34 42.67 -48.65 27.60
CA SER A 34 44.03 -49.01 27.97
C SER A 34 44.65 -48.02 28.94
N PRO A 35 45.54 -48.44 29.86
CA PRO A 35 46.21 -47.58 30.81
C PRO A 35 47.01 -46.46 30.15
N GLU A 36 47.57 -46.70 28.96
CA GLU A 36 48.35 -45.74 28.17
C GLU A 36 47.46 -44.62 27.66
N ILE A 37 46.32 -44.94 27.06
CA ILE A 37 45.38 -43.99 26.55
C ILE A 37 44.60 -43.27 27.64
N ALA A 38 44.40 -43.93 28.78
CA ALA A 38 43.69 -43.35 29.94
C ALA A 38 44.30 -42.03 30.43
N GLN A 39 45.62 -41.82 30.23
CA GLN A 39 46.31 -40.56 30.56
C GLN A 39 46.08 -39.44 29.57
N LEU A 40 45.59 -39.72 28.40
CA LEU A 40 45.33 -38.73 27.35
C LEU A 40 43.94 -38.08 27.46
N TYR A 41 43.07 -38.65 28.26
CA TYR A 41 41.75 -38.08 28.54
C TYR A 41 41.88 -36.77 29.32
N LYS A 42 41.23 -35.71 28.85
CA LYS A 42 41.20 -34.40 29.51
C LYS A 42 39.94 -34.23 30.30
N PRO A 43 39.99 -33.67 31.53
CA PRO A 43 38.79 -33.36 32.28
C PRO A 43 37.95 -32.30 31.53
N CYS A 44 36.65 -32.48 31.49
CA CYS A 44 35.74 -31.50 30.93
C CYS A 44 35.53 -30.34 31.93
N THR A 45 35.51 -29.11 31.42
CA THR A 45 35.42 -27.89 32.24
C THR A 45 34.05 -27.22 32.16
N THR A 46 33.13 -27.77 31.37
CA THR A 46 31.79 -27.24 31.15
C THR A 46 30.73 -28.29 31.40
N GLU A 47 29.57 -27.86 31.88
CA GLU A 47 28.46 -28.77 32.15
C GLU A 47 27.89 -29.39 30.88
N PHE A 48 27.89 -28.66 29.77
CA PHE A 48 27.40 -29.10 28.48
C PHE A 48 28.49 -28.85 27.38
N PRO A 49 29.48 -29.77 27.27
CA PRO A 49 30.57 -29.59 26.31
C PRO A 49 30.10 -29.64 24.86
N SER A 50 30.54 -28.69 24.08
CA SER A 50 30.25 -28.60 22.66
C SER A 50 31.53 -28.34 21.85
N PHE A 51 31.77 -29.17 20.84
CA PHE A 51 32.96 -29.10 19.96
C PHE A 51 32.56 -28.66 18.53
N GLY A 52 31.31 -28.17 18.34
CA GLY A 52 30.83 -27.72 17.07
C GLY A 52 30.60 -28.83 16.04
N PHE A 53 30.44 -28.43 14.78
CA PHE A 53 30.22 -29.36 13.66
C PHE A 53 31.55 -29.88 13.17
N ASN A 54 31.77 -31.17 13.30
CA ASN A 54 33.00 -31.83 12.79
C ASN A 54 32.79 -33.34 12.61
N SER A 55 33.71 -34.01 11.94
CA SER A 55 33.72 -35.45 11.70
C SER A 55 34.61 -36.23 12.68
N THR A 56 35.23 -35.55 13.65
CA THR A 56 36.10 -36.20 14.65
C THR A 56 35.26 -37.08 15.56
N SER A 57 35.72 -38.30 15.84
CA SER A 57 35.16 -39.17 16.86
C SER A 57 35.64 -38.75 18.26
N TYR A 58 34.83 -38.95 19.23
CA TYR A 58 35.17 -38.63 20.64
C TYR A 58 34.87 -39.78 21.53
N TRP A 59 35.77 -40.03 22.47
CA TRP A 59 35.57 -40.93 23.59
C TRP A 59 35.38 -40.10 24.87
N ALA A 60 34.41 -40.47 25.71
CA ALA A 60 34.26 -39.91 27.02
C ALA A 60 34.21 -41.05 28.06
N ARG A 61 34.68 -40.75 29.25
CA ARG A 61 34.56 -41.69 30.39
C ARG A 61 34.17 -40.99 31.66
N PHE A 62 33.47 -41.69 32.49
CA PHE A 62 33.14 -41.27 33.84
C PHE A 62 33.00 -42.51 34.76
N ASP A 63 33.22 -42.30 36.07
CA ASP A 63 33.14 -43.35 37.07
C ASP A 63 31.88 -43.15 37.92
N LEU A 64 31.11 -44.23 38.08
CA LEU A 64 29.91 -44.34 38.92
C LEU A 64 30.17 -45.22 40.12
N ARG A 65 29.61 -44.85 41.28
CA ARG A 65 29.53 -45.68 42.45
C ARG A 65 28.12 -45.55 43.07
N SER A 66 27.47 -46.67 43.35
CA SER A 66 26.19 -46.68 44.04
C SER A 66 26.43 -46.84 45.52
N ASP A 67 25.88 -45.94 46.31
CA ASP A 67 25.79 -46.05 47.77
C ASP A 67 24.38 -46.56 48.19
N LEU A 68 23.54 -46.98 47.23
CA LEU A 68 22.22 -47.56 47.46
C LEU A 68 22.34 -49.05 47.92
N PRO A 69 21.49 -49.49 48.80
CA PRO A 69 21.54 -50.89 49.37
C PRO A 69 20.87 -51.93 48.42
N TYR A 70 20.71 -51.61 47.17
CA TYR A 70 20.13 -52.48 46.13
C TYR A 70 20.67 -52.11 44.78
N ASP A 71 20.54 -53.03 43.81
CA ASP A 71 20.84 -52.77 42.41
C ASP A 71 19.83 -51.80 41.86
N ASP A 72 20.31 -50.71 41.26
CA ASP A 72 19.47 -49.65 40.70
C ASP A 72 19.69 -49.51 39.23
N ARG A 73 18.76 -48.92 38.52
CA ARG A 73 18.85 -48.59 37.11
C ARG A 73 18.78 -47.08 36.95
N TRP A 74 19.82 -46.51 36.39
CA TRP A 74 19.86 -45.09 36.03
C TRP A 74 19.74 -44.94 34.53
N PHE A 75 19.01 -43.90 34.10
CA PHE A 75 18.86 -43.57 32.69
C PHE A 75 19.91 -42.56 32.29
N LEU A 76 20.80 -42.95 31.37
CA LEU A 76 21.76 -42.06 30.75
C LEU A 76 21.11 -41.44 29.50
N GLU A 77 20.83 -40.16 29.57
CA GLU A 77 20.27 -39.40 28.45
C GLU A 77 21.34 -38.56 27.79
N LEU A 78 21.39 -38.61 26.44
CA LEU A 78 22.05 -37.60 25.59
C LEU A 78 20.96 -36.69 25.04
N GLU A 79 20.90 -35.45 25.53
CA GLU A 79 19.92 -34.42 25.13
C GLU A 79 20.27 -33.77 23.79
N TYR A 80 20.59 -34.59 22.80
CA TYR A 80 20.90 -34.19 21.42
C TYR A 80 20.45 -35.29 20.46
N PRO A 81 19.30 -35.10 19.74
CA PRO A 81 18.71 -36.17 18.95
C PRO A 81 19.39 -36.45 17.60
N HIS A 82 20.39 -35.63 17.18
CA HIS A 82 21.06 -35.67 15.89
C HIS A 82 22.48 -36.23 15.96
N MET A 83 22.74 -37.19 16.87
CA MET A 83 24.01 -37.89 16.94
C MET A 83 23.98 -39.09 16.02
N ASP A 84 24.89 -39.16 15.02
CA ASP A 84 24.91 -40.25 14.04
C ASP A 84 25.13 -41.62 14.68
N VAL A 85 26.13 -41.72 15.60
CA VAL A 85 26.43 -42.91 16.35
C VAL A 85 26.74 -42.55 17.79
N PHE A 86 26.00 -43.17 18.70
CA PHE A 86 26.23 -43.08 20.13
C PHE A 86 26.33 -44.47 20.72
N GLU A 87 27.47 -44.80 21.33
CA GLU A 87 27.74 -46.07 21.94
C GLU A 87 28.10 -45.93 23.41
N VAL A 88 27.63 -46.87 24.23
CA VAL A 88 27.90 -46.93 25.64
C VAL A 88 28.51 -48.30 25.97
N TYR A 89 29.65 -48.27 26.67
CA TYR A 89 30.37 -49.46 27.08
C TYR A 89 30.55 -49.45 28.59
N TYR A 90 30.23 -50.57 29.22
CA TYR A 90 30.44 -50.80 30.67
C TYR A 90 30.64 -52.29 30.96
N ARG A 91 31.19 -52.62 32.12
CA ARG A 91 31.29 -54.02 32.56
C ARG A 91 30.07 -54.35 33.44
N ASP A 92 29.43 -55.48 33.17
CA ASP A 92 28.35 -55.99 33.97
C ASP A 92 28.84 -56.61 35.27
N LYS A 93 27.93 -57.17 36.08
CA LYS A 93 28.26 -57.88 37.33
C LYS A 93 29.18 -59.06 37.15
N SER A 94 29.15 -59.71 36.01
CA SER A 94 30.03 -60.85 35.64
C SER A 94 31.43 -60.42 35.19
N GLY A 95 31.64 -59.11 35.00
CA GLY A 95 32.86 -58.55 34.41
C GLY A 95 32.87 -58.53 32.88
N ALA A 96 31.80 -59.00 32.24
CA ALA A 96 31.67 -59.00 30.80
C ALA A 96 31.47 -57.57 30.26
N LEU A 97 32.09 -57.24 29.12
CA LEU A 97 31.94 -55.97 28.48
C LEU A 97 30.58 -55.92 27.75
N VAL A 98 29.72 -55.05 28.18
CA VAL A 98 28.45 -54.75 27.51
C VAL A 98 28.64 -53.59 26.56
N ARG A 99 28.12 -53.71 25.36
CA ARG A 99 28.05 -52.64 24.35
C ARG A 99 26.58 -52.35 24.04
N LYS A 100 26.16 -51.13 24.19
CA LYS A 100 24.88 -50.63 23.72
C LYS A 100 25.13 -49.58 22.63
N GLN A 101 24.35 -49.60 21.55
CA GLN A 101 24.55 -48.74 20.40
C GLN A 101 23.23 -48.17 19.91
N THR A 102 23.21 -46.85 19.66
CA THR A 102 22.10 -46.11 19.03
C THR A 102 22.68 -45.03 18.14
N GLY A 103 21.80 -44.22 17.54
CA GLY A 103 22.14 -43.09 16.68
C GLY A 103 20.98 -42.78 15.73
N ASP A 104 21.05 -41.66 15.08
CA ASP A 104 20.02 -41.22 14.10
C ASP A 104 20.18 -41.90 12.73
N ILE A 105 21.32 -42.50 12.46
CA ILE A 105 21.53 -43.35 11.27
C ILE A 105 20.78 -44.67 11.33
N TYR A 106 20.27 -45.05 12.50
CA TYR A 106 19.50 -46.27 12.70
C TYR A 106 18.02 -45.96 12.76
N ARG A 107 17.14 -46.96 12.48
CA ARG A 107 15.71 -46.82 12.65
C ARG A 107 15.36 -46.43 14.11
N PHE A 108 14.33 -45.62 14.29
CA PHE A 108 13.91 -45.15 15.62
C PHE A 108 13.63 -46.29 16.60
N ALA A 109 13.00 -47.38 16.12
CA ALA A 109 12.71 -48.57 16.90
C ALA A 109 13.95 -49.30 17.49
N ARG A 110 15.18 -48.95 17.05
CA ARG A 110 16.41 -49.51 17.64
C ARG A 110 16.80 -48.84 18.96
N ARG A 111 16.12 -47.73 19.34
CA ARG A 111 16.35 -47.07 20.63
C ARG A 111 15.92 -47.99 21.77
N GLU A 112 16.72 -48.11 22.83
CA GLU A 112 16.38 -48.93 23.99
C GLU A 112 15.14 -48.39 24.72
N ILE A 113 15.09 -47.03 24.82
CA ILE A 113 13.89 -46.32 25.31
C ILE A 113 13.37 -45.48 24.15
N LEU A 114 12.11 -45.69 23.77
CA LEU A 114 11.46 -44.98 22.67
C LEU A 114 11.14 -43.53 23.08
N TYR A 115 12.12 -42.69 22.91
CA TYR A 115 12.06 -41.28 23.26
C TYR A 115 12.82 -40.42 22.22
N ARG A 116 12.48 -39.15 22.09
CA ARG A 116 13.08 -38.24 21.12
C ARG A 116 14.60 -38.06 21.25
N ASN A 117 15.14 -38.15 22.48
CA ASN A 117 16.56 -38.15 22.76
C ASN A 117 17.06 -39.60 22.90
N PHE A 118 18.39 -39.78 22.92
CA PHE A 118 18.97 -41.11 23.15
C PHE A 118 19.06 -41.40 24.64
N VAL A 119 18.48 -42.51 25.05
CA VAL A 119 18.43 -42.90 26.46
C VAL A 119 18.84 -44.37 26.59
N PHE A 120 19.77 -44.64 27.48
CA PHE A 120 20.20 -45.97 27.85
C PHE A 120 19.94 -46.23 29.34
N ALA A 121 19.45 -47.42 29.69
CA ALA A 121 19.39 -47.88 31.06
C ALA A 121 20.75 -48.42 31.46
N ILE A 122 21.37 -47.85 32.48
CA ILE A 122 22.66 -48.26 33.03
C ILE A 122 22.40 -48.97 34.37
N PRO A 123 22.60 -50.28 34.44
CA PRO A 123 22.48 -50.99 35.73
C PRO A 123 23.74 -50.73 36.56
N VAL A 124 23.55 -50.16 37.75
CA VAL A 124 24.66 -49.84 38.65
C VAL A 124 24.60 -50.81 39.83
N PRO A 125 25.63 -51.66 40.00
CA PRO A 125 25.66 -52.66 41.07
C PRO A 125 25.82 -51.99 42.45
N GLU A 126 25.19 -52.57 43.47
CA GLU A 126 25.32 -52.14 44.85
C GLU A 126 26.80 -52.08 45.30
N GLY A 127 27.22 -50.99 45.94
CA GLY A 127 28.54 -50.81 46.57
C GLY A 127 29.76 -50.88 45.66
N LYS A 128 29.61 -51.10 44.34
CA LYS A 128 30.72 -51.21 43.40
C LYS A 128 30.90 -49.93 42.59
N SER A 129 32.15 -49.61 42.25
CA SER A 129 32.46 -48.61 41.27
C SER A 129 32.48 -49.23 39.85
N MET A 130 31.96 -48.49 38.90
CA MET A 130 31.90 -48.88 37.49
C MET A 130 32.35 -47.70 36.62
N THR A 131 33.27 -47.97 35.71
CA THR A 131 33.67 -47.00 34.67
C THR A 131 32.78 -47.20 33.43
N VAL A 132 32.16 -46.13 32.97
CA VAL A 132 31.37 -46.09 31.74
C VAL A 132 32.17 -45.34 30.69
N TYR A 133 32.31 -45.96 29.51
CA TYR A 133 32.91 -45.34 28.34
C TYR A 133 31.82 -45.04 27.34
N LEU A 134 31.90 -43.87 26.75
CA LEU A 134 31.00 -43.38 25.72
C LEU A 134 31.82 -43.13 24.43
N HIS A 135 31.23 -43.49 23.30
CA HIS A 135 31.80 -43.22 21.99
C HIS A 135 30.77 -42.44 21.13
N PHE A 136 31.25 -41.35 20.55
CA PHE A 136 30.46 -40.47 19.68
C PHE A 136 31.15 -40.38 18.34
N ALA A 137 30.48 -40.82 17.28
CA ALA A 137 31.00 -40.78 15.94
C ALA A 137 29.99 -40.23 14.95
N GLY A 138 30.52 -39.83 13.75
CA GLY A 138 29.69 -39.31 12.66
C GLY A 138 30.00 -37.87 12.31
N SER A 139 29.29 -37.33 11.34
CA SER A 139 29.45 -35.97 10.80
C SER A 139 28.34 -35.05 11.24
N CYS A 140 28.29 -34.76 12.57
CA CYS A 140 27.24 -34.00 13.22
C CYS A 140 27.81 -32.94 14.18
N SER A 141 26.95 -32.15 14.81
CA SER A 141 27.38 -31.30 15.93
C SER A 141 27.74 -32.15 17.14
N LYS A 142 28.93 -31.97 17.66
CA LYS A 142 29.46 -32.73 18.82
C LYS A 142 29.05 -32.03 20.12
N GLN A 143 27.77 -32.15 20.47
CA GLN A 143 27.20 -31.65 21.74
C GLN A 143 26.97 -32.81 22.68
N PHE A 144 27.63 -32.82 23.83
CA PHE A 144 27.56 -33.90 24.79
C PHE A 144 26.77 -33.47 26.05
N SER A 145 25.52 -33.07 25.85
CA SER A 145 24.57 -32.77 26.94
C SER A 145 24.10 -34.08 27.55
N LEU A 146 24.88 -34.58 28.46
CA LEU A 146 24.65 -35.88 29.11
C LEU A 146 24.15 -35.69 30.55
N THR A 147 23.09 -36.41 30.88
CA THR A 147 22.49 -36.39 32.22
C THR A 147 22.12 -37.79 32.64
N LEU A 148 22.41 -38.13 33.89
CA LEU A 148 21.89 -39.32 34.55
C LEU A 148 20.62 -38.98 35.33
N TRP A 149 19.63 -39.83 35.16
CA TRP A 149 18.31 -39.66 35.76
C TRP A 149 17.91 -40.92 36.54
N THR A 150 17.17 -40.76 37.67
CA THR A 150 16.37 -41.86 38.12
C THR A 150 15.19 -42.14 37.19
N PRO A 151 14.66 -43.37 37.08
CA PRO A 151 13.53 -43.67 36.19
C PRO A 151 12.32 -42.75 36.39
N GLU A 152 12.01 -42.45 37.68
CA GLU A 152 10.88 -41.58 38.07
C GLU A 152 11.10 -40.14 37.59
N ALA A 153 12.27 -39.54 37.86
CA ALA A 153 12.58 -38.18 37.47
C ALA A 153 12.63 -38.04 35.94
N PHE A 154 13.15 -39.07 35.24
CA PHE A 154 13.11 -39.11 33.78
C PHE A 154 11.68 -39.13 33.23
N ALA A 155 10.81 -39.98 33.84
CA ALA A 155 9.42 -40.07 33.42
C ALA A 155 8.69 -38.71 33.59
N GLU A 156 8.90 -38.05 34.73
CA GLU A 156 8.34 -36.72 35.01
C GLU A 156 8.82 -35.67 33.97
N LYS A 157 10.13 -35.60 33.73
CA LYS A 157 10.72 -34.75 32.69
C LYS A 157 10.12 -35.02 31.31
N ALA A 158 10.04 -36.31 30.93
CA ALA A 158 9.52 -36.71 29.63
C ALA A 158 8.06 -36.30 29.42
N ILE A 159 7.24 -36.39 30.46
CA ILE A 159 5.84 -35.95 30.43
C ILE A 159 5.77 -34.43 30.31
N GLN A 160 6.54 -33.69 31.11
CA GLN A 160 6.56 -32.22 31.04
C GLN A 160 7.02 -31.72 29.67
N GLU A 161 8.09 -32.28 29.11
CA GLU A 161 8.56 -31.92 27.79
C GLU A 161 7.54 -32.22 26.68
N LYS A 162 6.90 -33.40 26.73
CA LYS A 162 5.85 -33.77 25.77
C LYS A 162 4.64 -32.84 25.86
N LEU A 163 4.25 -32.42 27.06
CA LEU A 163 3.17 -31.45 27.26
C LEU A 163 3.53 -30.07 26.67
N LEU A 164 4.73 -29.57 26.98
CA LEU A 164 5.17 -28.25 26.48
C LEU A 164 5.34 -28.21 24.97
N LEU A 165 5.97 -29.26 24.40
CA LEU A 165 6.10 -29.37 22.95
C LEU A 165 4.74 -29.55 22.26
N GLY A 166 3.84 -30.35 22.91
CA GLY A 166 2.48 -30.55 22.43
C GLY A 166 1.68 -29.25 22.40
N LEU A 167 1.79 -28.42 23.45
CA LEU A 167 1.18 -27.09 23.49
C LEU A 167 1.76 -26.17 22.40
N TYR A 168 3.08 -26.15 22.23
CA TYR A 168 3.74 -25.39 21.19
C TYR A 168 3.25 -25.77 19.78
N TYR A 169 3.27 -27.08 19.44
CA TYR A 169 2.79 -27.53 18.13
C TYR A 169 1.28 -27.33 17.97
N GLY A 170 0.53 -27.40 19.06
CA GLY A 170 -0.88 -27.03 19.07
C GLY A 170 -1.12 -25.58 18.67
N ILE A 171 -0.34 -24.65 19.21
CA ILE A 171 -0.38 -23.22 18.81
C ILE A 171 -0.07 -23.07 17.32
N ILE A 172 1.03 -23.67 16.84
CA ILE A 172 1.43 -23.63 15.43
C ILE A 172 0.29 -24.16 14.53
N LEU A 173 -0.30 -25.30 14.88
CA LEU A 173 -1.38 -25.91 14.13
C LEU A 173 -2.65 -25.04 14.09
N VAL A 174 -3.06 -24.51 15.24
CA VAL A 174 -4.23 -23.59 15.31
C VAL A 174 -4.00 -22.35 14.47
N MET A 175 -2.82 -21.74 14.55
CA MET A 175 -2.49 -20.56 13.75
C MET A 175 -2.43 -20.87 12.25
N MET A 176 -1.94 -22.05 11.89
CA MET A 176 -1.95 -22.51 10.49
C MET A 176 -3.39 -22.65 9.97
N PHE A 177 -4.28 -23.34 10.70
CA PHE A 177 -5.68 -23.49 10.30
C PHE A 177 -6.43 -22.17 10.31
N TYR A 178 -6.21 -21.32 11.30
CA TYR A 178 -6.81 -19.98 11.35
C TYR A 178 -6.48 -19.16 10.09
N ASN A 179 -5.21 -19.10 9.72
CA ASN A 179 -4.79 -18.35 8.53
C ASN A 179 -5.23 -19.03 7.23
N LEU A 180 -5.33 -20.37 7.20
CA LEU A 180 -5.88 -21.09 6.06
C LEU A 180 -7.37 -20.79 5.85
N ILE A 181 -8.15 -20.74 6.92
CA ILE A 181 -9.57 -20.32 6.86
C ILE A 181 -9.67 -18.88 6.35
N LEU A 182 -8.85 -17.96 6.88
CA LEU A 182 -8.82 -16.58 6.40
C LEU A 182 -8.48 -16.49 4.92
N PHE A 183 -7.55 -17.32 4.42
CA PHE A 183 -7.24 -17.38 2.99
C PHE A 183 -8.48 -17.69 2.14
N PHE A 184 -9.29 -18.65 2.52
CA PHE A 184 -10.51 -19.02 1.77
C PHE A 184 -11.55 -17.88 1.73
N PHE A 185 -11.68 -17.10 2.80
CA PHE A 185 -12.61 -15.98 2.87
C PHE A 185 -12.09 -14.73 2.15
N ILE A 186 -10.81 -14.42 2.31
CA ILE A 186 -10.21 -13.16 1.86
C ILE A 186 -9.60 -13.29 0.47
N LYS A 187 -9.12 -14.50 0.10
CA LYS A 187 -8.44 -14.84 -1.15
C LYS A 187 -7.15 -14.04 -1.42
N ASP A 188 -6.52 -13.49 -0.37
CA ASP A 188 -5.19 -12.86 -0.47
C ASP A 188 -4.10 -13.94 -0.38
N ARG A 189 -3.26 -14.02 -1.41
CA ARG A 189 -2.17 -15.00 -1.53
C ARG A 189 -1.18 -14.95 -0.36
N SER A 190 -1.04 -13.81 0.32
CA SER A 190 -0.14 -13.68 1.47
C SER A 190 -0.52 -14.62 2.62
N TYR A 191 -1.82 -14.89 2.84
CA TYR A 191 -2.25 -15.87 3.83
C TYR A 191 -1.83 -17.30 3.50
N LEU A 192 -1.98 -17.70 2.23
CA LEU A 192 -1.54 -19.04 1.80
C LEU A 192 -0.03 -19.20 1.94
N LEU A 193 0.74 -18.20 1.50
CA LEU A 193 2.21 -18.21 1.63
C LEU A 193 2.63 -18.26 3.09
N TYR A 194 1.90 -17.57 3.96
CA TYR A 194 2.14 -17.59 5.39
C TYR A 194 1.83 -18.98 6.00
N VAL A 195 0.74 -19.62 5.61
CA VAL A 195 0.40 -20.99 6.03
C VAL A 195 1.51 -21.97 5.65
N ILE A 196 2.02 -21.88 4.41
CA ILE A 196 3.11 -22.75 3.93
C ILE A 196 4.39 -22.48 4.72
N TYR A 197 4.70 -21.22 5.02
CA TYR A 197 5.82 -20.86 5.87
C TYR A 197 5.68 -21.46 7.28
N ILE A 198 4.53 -21.26 7.96
CA ILE A 198 4.30 -21.82 9.30
C ILE A 198 4.44 -23.32 9.29
N ALA A 199 3.86 -24.01 8.30
CA ALA A 199 3.96 -25.47 8.17
C ALA A 199 5.42 -25.92 7.98
N SER A 200 6.17 -25.24 7.09
CA SER A 200 7.59 -25.54 6.85
C SER A 200 8.43 -25.32 8.12
N TYR A 201 8.20 -24.20 8.81
CA TYR A 201 8.91 -23.88 10.05
C TYR A 201 8.54 -24.83 11.19
N GLY A 202 7.27 -25.21 11.31
CA GLY A 202 6.81 -26.23 12.26
C GLY A 202 7.51 -27.56 12.03
N LEU A 203 7.70 -27.99 10.79
CA LEU A 203 8.45 -29.18 10.42
C LEU A 203 9.95 -29.04 10.76
N VAL A 204 10.57 -27.86 10.55
CA VAL A 204 11.93 -27.59 11.03
C VAL A 204 12.05 -27.84 12.53
N GLN A 205 11.12 -27.27 13.31
CA GLN A 205 11.12 -27.44 14.77
C GLN A 205 10.88 -28.88 15.18
N MET A 206 9.99 -29.61 14.51
CA MET A 206 9.78 -31.04 14.77
C MET A 206 11.04 -31.87 14.44
N ALA A 207 11.72 -31.57 13.34
CA ALA A 207 12.97 -32.24 12.98
C ALA A 207 14.07 -31.90 14.01
N TYR A 208 14.26 -30.63 14.33
CA TYR A 208 15.26 -30.15 15.31
C TYR A 208 15.08 -30.76 16.70
N ASN A 209 13.84 -30.89 17.16
CA ASN A 209 13.53 -31.47 18.47
C ASN A 209 13.51 -33.01 18.47
N GLY A 210 13.78 -33.69 17.34
CA GLY A 210 13.72 -35.15 17.23
C GLY A 210 12.32 -35.75 17.14
N MET A 211 11.27 -34.91 17.26
CA MET A 211 9.86 -35.34 17.21
C MET A 211 9.45 -35.87 15.84
N ALA A 212 10.00 -35.26 14.78
CA ALA A 212 9.69 -35.67 13.42
C ALA A 212 10.20 -37.11 13.15
N PHE A 213 11.35 -37.47 13.73
CA PHE A 213 11.87 -38.84 13.62
C PHE A 213 11.04 -39.81 14.43
N GLU A 214 10.53 -39.42 15.62
CA GLU A 214 9.67 -40.24 16.45
C GLU A 214 8.32 -40.52 15.78
N TYR A 215 7.67 -39.52 15.16
CA TYR A 215 6.27 -39.60 14.74
C TYR A 215 6.02 -39.60 13.23
N LEU A 216 6.87 -38.96 12.42
CA LEU A 216 6.58 -38.77 10.99
C LEU A 216 7.33 -39.76 10.10
N TRP A 217 8.61 -40.05 10.42
CA TRP A 217 9.45 -40.94 9.58
C TRP A 217 10.39 -41.84 10.38
N PRO A 218 9.88 -42.63 11.35
CA PRO A 218 10.73 -43.47 12.23
C PRO A 218 11.54 -44.53 11.51
N ASP A 219 11.09 -44.98 10.35
CA ASP A 219 11.72 -46.01 9.54
C ASP A 219 12.65 -45.47 8.44
N PHE A 220 12.77 -44.13 8.31
CA PHE A 220 13.55 -43.49 7.24
C PHE A 220 14.75 -42.67 7.78
N PRO A 221 15.78 -43.29 8.35
CA PRO A 221 16.91 -42.59 8.92
C PRO A 221 17.69 -41.76 7.89
N LYS A 222 17.81 -42.23 6.64
CA LYS A 222 18.45 -41.46 5.57
C LYS A 222 17.74 -40.13 5.32
N TRP A 223 16.39 -40.14 5.30
CA TRP A 223 15.61 -38.90 5.18
C TRP A 223 15.76 -38.03 6.44
N HIS A 224 15.80 -38.62 7.62
CA HIS A 224 15.98 -37.88 8.86
C HIS A 224 17.26 -37.02 8.82
N ASN A 225 18.39 -37.56 8.40
CA ASN A 225 19.65 -36.84 8.27
C ASN A 225 19.61 -35.73 7.22
N ILE A 226 18.86 -35.92 6.11
CA ILE A 226 18.69 -34.91 5.06
C ILE A 226 17.68 -33.83 5.48
N SER A 227 16.69 -34.21 6.27
CA SER A 227 15.46 -33.42 6.50
C SER A 227 15.72 -32.08 7.14
N LEU A 228 16.63 -31.97 8.11
CA LEU A 228 16.84 -30.72 8.85
C LEU A 228 17.39 -29.58 7.93
N PRO A 229 18.52 -29.73 7.23
CA PRO A 229 18.99 -28.68 6.33
C PRO A 229 18.05 -28.43 5.15
N PHE A 230 17.35 -29.47 4.64
CA PHE A 230 16.33 -29.34 3.61
C PHE A 230 15.15 -28.47 4.09
N LEU A 231 14.59 -28.77 5.26
CA LEU A 231 13.45 -28.05 5.82
C LEU A 231 13.80 -26.60 6.21
N ILE A 232 15.04 -26.35 6.69
CA ILE A 232 15.53 -24.98 6.92
C ILE A 232 15.51 -24.19 5.59
N GLY A 233 16.08 -24.77 4.52
CA GLY A 233 16.05 -24.15 3.19
C GLY A 233 14.63 -23.87 2.71
N LEU A 234 13.71 -24.81 2.89
CA LEU A 234 12.29 -24.71 2.55
C LEU A 234 11.59 -23.59 3.33
N ALA A 235 11.78 -23.53 4.66
CA ALA A 235 11.19 -22.50 5.49
C ALA A 235 11.68 -21.10 5.11
N ILE A 236 12.99 -20.94 4.88
CA ILE A 236 13.57 -19.66 4.44
C ILE A 236 13.06 -19.26 3.06
N PHE A 237 12.93 -20.21 2.13
CA PHE A 237 12.37 -19.97 0.80
C PHE A 237 10.94 -19.39 0.88
N PHE A 238 10.04 -20.06 1.61
CA PHE A 238 8.67 -19.59 1.75
C PHE A 238 8.55 -18.33 2.59
N MET A 239 9.40 -18.16 3.59
CA MET A 239 9.46 -16.93 4.37
C MET A 239 9.88 -15.73 3.51
N ALA A 240 10.85 -15.90 2.60
CA ALA A 240 11.27 -14.84 1.70
C ALA A 240 10.13 -14.46 0.71
N ILE A 241 9.41 -15.46 0.16
CA ILE A 241 8.23 -15.21 -0.69
C ILE A 241 7.13 -14.48 0.10
N PHE A 242 6.84 -14.96 1.32
CA PHE A 242 5.86 -14.31 2.19
C PHE A 242 6.25 -12.85 2.48
N THR A 243 7.51 -12.61 2.82
CA THR A 243 8.04 -11.26 3.07
C THR A 243 7.88 -10.36 1.84
N GLN A 244 8.18 -10.85 0.63
CA GLN A 244 7.96 -10.10 -0.60
C GLN A 244 6.49 -9.74 -0.80
N SER A 245 5.59 -10.69 -0.57
CA SER A 245 4.15 -10.52 -0.74
C SER A 245 3.56 -9.60 0.33
N PHE A 246 3.93 -9.81 1.60
CA PHE A 246 3.38 -9.06 2.72
C PHE A 246 3.83 -7.60 2.73
N LEU A 247 5.12 -7.32 2.51
CA LEU A 247 5.70 -5.97 2.55
C LEU A 247 5.56 -5.20 1.23
N HIS A 248 4.94 -5.77 0.20
CA HIS A 248 4.87 -5.17 -1.15
C HIS A 248 6.23 -4.66 -1.66
N VAL A 249 7.28 -5.47 -1.46
CA VAL A 249 8.67 -5.07 -1.68
C VAL A 249 8.93 -4.69 -3.14
N TRP A 250 8.24 -5.32 -4.10
CA TRP A 250 8.34 -5.00 -5.52
C TRP A 250 7.99 -3.53 -5.80
N GLU A 251 6.94 -3.02 -5.19
CA GLU A 251 6.45 -1.65 -5.39
C GLU A 251 7.23 -0.64 -4.53
N LYS A 252 7.51 -1.03 -3.27
CA LYS A 252 8.06 -0.11 -2.26
C LYS A 252 9.58 -0.13 -2.17
N ALA A 253 10.27 -1.25 -2.49
CA ALA A 253 11.69 -1.44 -2.20
C ALA A 253 12.38 -2.39 -3.19
N ARG A 254 12.46 -2.03 -4.46
CA ARG A 254 12.92 -2.90 -5.57
C ARG A 254 14.29 -3.57 -5.34
N ALA A 255 15.22 -2.89 -4.66
CA ALA A 255 16.52 -3.49 -4.31
C ALA A 255 16.36 -4.65 -3.32
N MET A 256 15.46 -4.51 -2.32
CA MET A 256 15.18 -5.57 -1.34
C MET A 256 14.49 -6.76 -2.00
N PHE A 257 13.66 -6.53 -3.01
CA PHE A 257 13.07 -7.62 -3.79
C PHE A 257 14.14 -8.55 -4.38
N TRP A 258 15.18 -8.00 -5.03
CA TRP A 258 16.25 -8.80 -5.60
C TRP A 258 17.11 -9.47 -4.54
N LEU A 259 17.33 -8.84 -3.38
CA LEU A 259 18.04 -9.47 -2.27
C LEU A 259 17.24 -10.66 -1.71
N LEU A 260 15.94 -10.53 -1.52
CA LEU A 260 15.07 -11.63 -1.11
C LEU A 260 15.02 -12.75 -2.18
N ALA A 261 14.99 -12.39 -3.46
CA ALA A 261 15.08 -13.36 -4.54
C ALA A 261 16.42 -14.14 -4.51
N GLY A 262 17.51 -13.46 -4.17
CA GLY A 262 18.80 -14.10 -3.92
C GLY A 262 18.75 -15.09 -2.74
N VAL A 263 18.14 -14.69 -1.62
CA VAL A 263 17.91 -15.57 -0.46
C VAL A 263 17.09 -16.82 -0.86
N MET A 264 16.05 -16.63 -1.67
CA MET A 264 15.23 -17.73 -2.19
C MET A 264 16.05 -18.68 -3.05
N ALA A 265 16.86 -18.15 -3.97
CA ALA A 265 17.70 -18.95 -4.84
C ALA A 265 18.73 -19.78 -4.04
N ILE A 266 19.37 -19.18 -3.02
CA ILE A 266 20.29 -19.88 -2.11
C ILE A 266 19.53 -20.93 -1.31
N GLY A 267 18.31 -20.62 -0.82
CA GLY A 267 17.45 -21.58 -0.11
C GLY A 267 17.11 -22.81 -0.96
N ALA A 268 16.71 -22.58 -2.21
CA ALA A 268 16.46 -23.67 -3.17
C ALA A 268 17.74 -24.47 -3.44
N GLY A 269 18.89 -23.81 -3.58
CA GLY A 269 20.20 -24.45 -3.72
C GLY A 269 20.55 -25.31 -2.49
N THR A 270 20.29 -24.83 -1.28
CA THR A 270 20.48 -25.57 -0.03
C THR A 270 19.59 -26.82 0.01
N MET A 271 18.30 -26.73 -0.38
CA MET A 271 17.43 -27.90 -0.47
C MET A 271 17.98 -28.98 -1.42
N ILE A 272 18.39 -28.55 -2.63
CA ILE A 272 18.97 -29.47 -3.62
C ILE A 272 20.24 -30.08 -3.08
N TYR A 273 21.16 -29.28 -2.53
CA TYR A 273 22.42 -29.75 -1.99
C TYR A 273 22.24 -30.71 -0.81
N SER A 274 21.20 -30.49 0.05
CA SER A 274 20.89 -31.39 1.16
C SER A 274 20.60 -32.84 0.72
N VAL A 275 20.06 -33.01 -0.49
CA VAL A 275 19.68 -34.33 -1.01
C VAL A 275 20.89 -35.04 -1.64
N PHE A 276 21.80 -34.32 -2.27
CA PHE A 276 22.90 -34.89 -3.07
C PHE A 276 24.30 -34.68 -2.46
N GLY A 277 24.42 -33.77 -1.51
CA GLY A 277 25.69 -33.40 -0.88
C GLY A 277 25.93 -34.07 0.48
N ASP A 278 26.99 -33.68 1.15
CA ASP A 278 27.31 -34.11 2.50
C ASP A 278 26.51 -33.30 3.56
N TYR A 279 26.15 -33.96 4.62
CA TYR A 279 25.32 -33.37 5.71
C TYR A 279 26.01 -32.16 6.35
N LEU A 280 27.32 -32.24 6.62
CA LEU A 280 28.06 -31.20 7.33
C LEU A 280 28.03 -29.86 6.57
N THR A 281 28.36 -29.90 5.28
CA THR A 281 28.32 -28.72 4.42
C THR A 281 26.88 -28.22 4.22
N ALA A 282 25.90 -29.12 4.12
CA ALA A 282 24.51 -28.79 3.97
C ALA A 282 23.97 -27.98 5.19
N ILE A 283 24.23 -28.50 6.41
CA ILE A 283 23.75 -27.85 7.65
C ILE A 283 24.49 -26.54 7.93
N GLU A 284 25.79 -26.47 7.68
CA GLU A 284 26.54 -25.21 7.80
C GLU A 284 26.04 -24.13 6.83
N SER A 285 25.76 -24.53 5.58
CA SER A 285 25.20 -23.64 4.57
C SER A 285 23.83 -23.15 4.97
N ALA A 286 22.96 -24.02 5.48
CA ALA A 286 21.63 -23.69 5.99
C ALA A 286 21.69 -22.71 7.17
N MET A 287 22.65 -22.89 8.10
CA MET A 287 22.84 -21.96 9.23
C MET A 287 23.33 -20.59 8.78
N LYS A 288 24.28 -20.52 7.85
CA LYS A 288 24.76 -19.25 7.28
C LYS A 288 23.63 -18.52 6.54
N LEU A 289 22.82 -19.27 5.78
CA LEU A 289 21.65 -18.75 5.08
C LEU A 289 20.59 -18.21 6.05
N MET A 290 20.37 -18.86 7.19
CA MET A 290 19.42 -18.39 8.20
C MET A 290 19.80 -17.01 8.75
N VAL A 291 21.08 -16.79 9.03
CA VAL A 291 21.58 -15.47 9.48
C VAL A 291 21.41 -14.41 8.37
N LEU A 292 21.83 -14.75 7.14
CA LEU A 292 21.67 -13.86 5.99
C LEU A 292 20.18 -13.49 5.77
N ALA A 293 19.31 -14.48 5.79
CA ALA A 293 17.87 -14.29 5.60
C ALA A 293 17.28 -13.36 6.68
N ALA A 294 17.64 -13.57 7.95
CA ALA A 294 17.17 -12.70 9.05
C ALA A 294 17.56 -11.23 8.83
N VAL A 295 18.80 -10.96 8.42
CA VAL A 295 19.27 -9.60 8.13
C VAL A 295 18.50 -8.97 6.96
N VAL A 296 18.36 -9.73 5.85
CA VAL A 296 17.66 -9.22 4.64
C VAL A 296 16.17 -8.99 4.91
N ILE A 297 15.51 -9.86 5.66
CA ILE A 297 14.09 -9.74 6.01
C ILE A 297 13.84 -8.50 6.87
N ILE A 298 14.66 -8.29 7.91
CA ILE A 298 14.54 -7.11 8.78
C ILE A 298 14.86 -5.84 8.00
N ALA A 299 15.91 -5.82 7.21
CA ALA A 299 16.24 -4.68 6.36
C ALA A 299 15.08 -4.36 5.40
N SER A 300 14.45 -5.39 4.81
CA SER A 300 13.29 -5.22 3.93
C SER A 300 12.10 -4.61 4.67
N ALA A 301 11.85 -5.03 5.90
CA ALA A 301 10.78 -4.49 6.73
C ALA A 301 11.03 -3.04 7.15
N LEU A 302 12.26 -2.71 7.55
CA LEU A 302 12.66 -1.34 7.90
C LEU A 302 12.55 -0.39 6.72
N VAL A 303 13.02 -0.80 5.53
CA VAL A 303 12.93 -0.01 4.31
C VAL A 303 11.46 0.19 3.90
N SER A 304 10.62 -0.85 3.99
CA SER A 304 9.19 -0.73 3.68
C SER A 304 8.47 0.19 4.67
N MET A 305 8.81 0.12 5.95
CA MET A 305 8.29 1.02 6.98
C MET A 305 8.71 2.48 6.74
N ALA A 306 9.98 2.73 6.43
CA ALA A 306 10.49 4.07 6.11
C ALA A 306 9.83 4.67 4.85
N ARG A 307 9.33 3.83 3.94
CA ARG A 307 8.55 4.23 2.76
C ARG A 307 7.04 4.32 3.01
N GLY A 308 6.62 4.34 4.27
CA GLY A 308 5.24 4.60 4.69
C GLY A 308 4.32 3.38 4.75
N TYR A 309 4.84 2.16 4.62
CA TYR A 309 4.03 0.94 4.73
C TYR A 309 3.79 0.60 6.21
N ARG A 310 2.67 1.02 6.76
CA ARG A 310 2.31 0.89 8.18
C ARG A 310 2.29 -0.54 8.73
N PRO A 311 1.80 -1.58 8.01
CA PRO A 311 1.79 -2.95 8.53
C PRO A 311 3.19 -3.52 8.84
N ALA A 312 4.26 -2.97 8.25
CA ALA A 312 5.63 -3.39 8.52
C ALA A 312 6.04 -3.26 10.00
N ARG A 313 5.39 -2.39 10.80
CA ARG A 313 5.63 -2.23 12.24
C ARG A 313 5.39 -3.52 13.02
N PHE A 314 4.25 -4.17 12.80
CA PHE A 314 3.93 -5.44 13.47
C PHE A 314 4.83 -6.58 12.99
N PHE A 315 5.21 -6.56 11.71
CA PHE A 315 6.17 -7.50 11.15
C PHE A 315 7.53 -7.39 11.86
N ILE A 316 8.05 -6.18 12.06
CA ILE A 316 9.32 -5.95 12.78
C ILE A 316 9.21 -6.44 14.23
N ILE A 317 8.12 -6.12 14.93
CA ILE A 317 7.92 -6.54 16.32
C ILE A 317 7.90 -8.07 16.42
N ALA A 318 7.20 -8.76 15.52
CA ALA A 318 7.16 -10.22 15.47
C ALA A 318 8.57 -10.81 15.29
N TRP A 319 9.33 -10.28 14.35
CA TRP A 319 10.72 -10.71 14.13
C TRP A 319 11.67 -10.42 15.29
N LEU A 320 11.47 -9.31 16.01
CA LEU A 320 12.25 -9.02 17.21
C LEU A 320 12.04 -10.07 18.29
N PHE A 321 10.81 -10.53 18.52
CA PHE A 321 10.54 -11.63 19.47
C PHE A 321 11.22 -12.94 19.06
N PHE A 322 11.14 -13.28 17.77
CA PHE A 322 11.79 -14.46 17.23
C PHE A 322 13.32 -14.41 17.40
N LEU A 323 13.95 -13.31 17.01
CA LEU A 323 15.40 -13.13 17.17
C LEU A 323 15.84 -13.09 18.63
N CYS A 324 15.05 -12.47 19.51
CA CYS A 324 15.31 -12.50 20.93
C CYS A 324 15.33 -13.94 21.46
N GLY A 325 14.37 -14.76 21.04
CA GLY A 325 14.34 -16.19 21.35
C GLY A 325 15.60 -16.94 20.87
N LEU A 326 16.04 -16.68 19.62
CA LEU A 326 17.26 -17.26 19.08
C LEU A 326 18.53 -16.83 19.82
N VAL A 327 18.64 -15.57 20.21
CA VAL A 327 19.79 -15.05 20.97
C VAL A 327 19.80 -15.68 22.36
N LEU A 328 18.65 -15.74 23.04
CA LEU A 328 18.57 -16.33 24.37
C LEU A 328 18.99 -17.79 24.38
N ILE A 329 18.53 -18.61 23.41
CA ILE A 329 18.94 -20.00 23.32
C ILE A 329 20.43 -20.15 22.99
N ALA A 330 20.98 -19.26 22.13
CA ALA A 330 22.41 -19.26 21.84
C ALA A 330 23.25 -18.92 23.07
N LEU A 331 22.87 -17.92 23.84
CA LEU A 331 23.55 -17.56 25.09
C LEU A 331 23.45 -18.66 26.16
N ASN A 332 22.31 -19.36 26.22
CA ASN A 332 22.12 -20.51 27.10
C ASN A 332 23.06 -21.67 26.66
N LYS A 333 23.12 -22.00 25.37
CA LYS A 333 24.03 -23.06 24.86
C LYS A 333 25.51 -22.73 25.02
N LEU A 334 25.86 -21.45 25.07
CA LEU A 334 27.24 -21.00 25.39
C LEU A 334 27.49 -20.94 26.92
N SER A 335 26.52 -21.33 27.75
CA SER A 335 26.61 -21.27 29.21
C SER A 335 26.88 -19.85 29.77
N ILE A 336 26.50 -18.81 29.01
CA ILE A 336 26.61 -17.41 29.45
C ILE A 336 25.48 -17.02 30.39
N ILE A 337 24.28 -17.59 30.16
CA ILE A 337 23.09 -17.39 30.99
C ILE A 337 22.66 -18.72 31.61
N PRO A 338 22.05 -18.70 32.83
CA PRO A 338 21.62 -19.92 33.49
C PRO A 338 20.50 -20.64 32.72
N VAL A 339 20.44 -21.97 32.87
CA VAL A 339 19.36 -22.80 32.36
C VAL A 339 18.13 -22.54 33.19
N MET A 340 17.15 -21.84 32.64
CA MET A 340 15.86 -21.57 33.25
C MET A 340 14.77 -21.93 32.22
N PHE A 341 13.55 -22.14 32.65
CA PHE A 341 12.42 -22.44 31.77
C PHE A 341 12.36 -21.48 30.51
N ILE A 342 12.47 -20.19 30.76
CA ILE A 342 12.41 -19.17 29.66
C ILE A 342 13.59 -19.30 28.71
N THR A 343 14.81 -19.55 29.21
CA THR A 343 16.02 -19.64 28.38
C THR A 343 16.10 -20.97 27.62
N GLU A 344 15.56 -22.02 28.17
CA GLU A 344 15.50 -23.35 27.55
C GLU A 344 14.49 -23.43 26.42
N TYR A 345 13.30 -22.83 26.62
CA TYR A 345 12.23 -22.78 25.62
C TYR A 345 12.14 -21.45 24.86
N ALA A 346 13.17 -20.63 24.93
CA ALA A 346 13.18 -19.28 24.34
C ALA A 346 12.85 -19.26 22.84
N ASN A 347 13.36 -20.25 22.09
CA ASN A 347 13.08 -20.37 20.66
C ASN A 347 11.62 -20.70 20.37
N GLN A 348 11.02 -21.62 21.14
CA GLN A 348 9.60 -22.01 21.02
C GLN A 348 8.69 -20.85 21.39
N ILE A 349 9.01 -20.15 22.50
CA ILE A 349 8.24 -18.96 22.94
C ILE A 349 8.36 -17.84 21.90
N GLY A 350 9.58 -17.54 21.44
CA GLY A 350 9.84 -16.50 20.44
C GLY A 350 9.11 -16.75 19.11
N SER A 351 9.16 -18.00 18.62
CA SER A 351 8.49 -18.36 17.37
C SER A 351 6.97 -18.44 17.50
N ALA A 352 6.42 -18.87 18.65
CA ALA A 352 4.97 -18.84 18.89
C ALA A 352 4.45 -17.41 18.92
N LEU A 353 5.19 -16.48 19.55
CA LEU A 353 4.88 -15.05 19.54
C LEU A 353 4.99 -14.45 18.13
N GLU A 354 6.05 -14.78 17.39
CA GLU A 354 6.23 -14.37 15.99
C GLU A 354 5.03 -14.77 15.14
N VAL A 355 4.66 -16.05 15.16
CA VAL A 355 3.54 -16.58 14.37
C VAL A 355 2.22 -15.89 14.75
N THR A 356 1.98 -15.65 16.02
CA THR A 356 0.77 -14.97 16.49
C THR A 356 0.75 -13.49 16.02
N LEU A 357 1.85 -12.76 16.22
CA LEU A 357 1.95 -11.36 15.85
C LEU A 357 1.92 -11.13 14.32
N LEU A 358 2.50 -12.05 13.54
CA LEU A 358 2.38 -11.99 12.08
C LEU A 358 0.94 -12.20 11.61
N SER A 359 0.16 -13.04 12.29
CA SER A 359 -1.28 -13.18 12.00
C SER A 359 -2.05 -11.90 12.32
N VAL A 360 -1.70 -11.22 13.42
CA VAL A 360 -2.25 -9.88 13.73
C VAL A 360 -1.83 -8.86 12.67
N ALA A 361 -0.57 -8.90 12.21
CA ALA A 361 -0.08 -8.02 11.16
C ALA A 361 -0.84 -8.20 9.83
N LEU A 362 -1.17 -9.44 9.47
CA LEU A 362 -1.99 -9.76 8.30
C LEU A 362 -3.43 -9.23 8.47
N ALA A 363 -4.02 -9.34 9.66
CA ALA A 363 -5.35 -8.79 9.95
C ALA A 363 -5.37 -7.25 9.89
N ASP A 364 -4.36 -6.57 10.45
CA ASP A 364 -4.22 -5.11 10.38
C ASP A 364 -4.09 -4.63 8.94
N ARG A 365 -3.32 -5.34 8.11
CA ARG A 365 -3.19 -5.06 6.67
C ARG A 365 -4.54 -5.08 5.95
N ILE A 366 -5.39 -6.06 6.26
CA ILE A 366 -6.73 -6.15 5.64
C ILE A 366 -7.62 -5.00 6.06
N ASN A 367 -7.58 -4.64 7.33
CA ASN A 367 -8.35 -3.50 7.81
C ASN A 367 -7.97 -2.22 7.04
N ILE A 368 -6.68 -2.00 6.80
CA ILE A 368 -6.20 -0.87 6.00
C ILE A 368 -6.71 -0.95 4.56
N ILE A 369 -6.58 -2.10 3.89
CA ILE A 369 -7.04 -2.29 2.50
C ILE A 369 -8.57 -2.08 2.40
N ASN A 370 -9.33 -2.59 3.35
CA ASN A 370 -10.78 -2.42 3.38
C ASN A 370 -11.18 -0.95 3.61
N GLN A 371 -10.44 -0.24 4.45
CA GLN A 371 -10.66 1.18 4.67
C GLN A 371 -10.37 1.99 3.40
N GLU A 372 -9.22 1.78 2.76
CA GLU A 372 -8.87 2.43 1.49
C GLU A 372 -9.91 2.16 0.39
N LYS A 373 -10.37 0.90 0.29
CA LYS A 373 -11.43 0.53 -0.65
C LYS A 373 -12.75 1.26 -0.36
N LYS A 374 -13.12 1.37 0.91
CA LYS A 374 -14.33 2.08 1.33
C LYS A 374 -14.24 3.58 1.02
N GLU A 375 -13.10 4.20 1.29
CA GLU A 375 -12.84 5.61 0.97
C GLU A 375 -12.89 5.86 -0.55
N ALA A 376 -12.28 4.98 -1.35
CA ALA A 376 -12.35 5.05 -2.81
C ALA A 376 -13.78 4.88 -3.35
N GLN A 377 -14.58 3.98 -2.75
CA GLN A 377 -15.99 3.81 -3.10
C GLN A 377 -16.81 5.06 -2.77
N LEU A 378 -16.62 5.64 -1.58
CA LEU A 378 -17.30 6.88 -1.17
C LEU A 378 -16.94 8.03 -2.11
N ALA A 379 -15.66 8.22 -2.42
CA ALA A 379 -15.23 9.24 -3.38
C ALA A 379 -15.86 9.06 -4.76
N THR A 380 -16.03 7.82 -5.21
CA THR A 380 -16.70 7.51 -6.49
C THR A 380 -18.20 7.88 -6.43
N ILE A 381 -18.87 7.54 -5.32
CA ILE A 381 -20.30 7.88 -5.12
C ILE A 381 -20.47 9.41 -5.07
N GLU A 382 -19.64 10.11 -4.30
CA GLU A 382 -19.67 11.58 -4.22
C GLU A 382 -19.42 12.24 -5.59
N ALA A 383 -18.49 11.71 -6.38
CA ALA A 383 -18.24 12.19 -7.73
C ALA A 383 -19.44 11.98 -8.64
N GLN A 384 -20.09 10.82 -8.55
CA GLN A 384 -21.31 10.51 -9.33
C GLN A 384 -22.48 11.42 -8.94
N GLU A 385 -22.70 11.63 -7.64
CA GLU A 385 -23.76 12.54 -7.15
C GLU A 385 -23.51 13.98 -7.60
N LYS A 386 -22.26 14.46 -7.47
CA LYS A 386 -21.89 15.79 -7.95
C LYS A 386 -22.13 15.94 -9.45
N TYR A 387 -21.75 14.93 -10.25
CA TYR A 387 -21.98 14.93 -11.68
C TYR A 387 -23.47 14.97 -12.01
N LYS A 388 -24.28 14.16 -11.31
CA LYS A 388 -25.75 14.16 -11.45
C LYS A 388 -26.34 15.53 -11.13
N LEU A 389 -25.90 16.16 -10.03
CA LEU A 389 -26.37 17.51 -9.64
C LEU A 389 -26.01 18.57 -10.68
N LEU A 390 -24.83 18.50 -11.28
CA LEU A 390 -24.40 19.43 -12.35
C LEU A 390 -25.24 19.27 -13.62
N VAL A 391 -25.56 18.04 -14.01
CA VAL A 391 -26.39 17.76 -15.19
C VAL A 391 -27.85 18.17 -14.94
N GLU A 392 -28.41 17.82 -13.78
CA GLU A 392 -29.78 18.17 -13.43
C GLU A 392 -29.97 19.66 -13.15
N GLY A 393 -28.97 20.35 -12.64
CA GLY A 393 -28.97 21.80 -12.41
C GLY A 393 -28.70 22.65 -13.66
N SER A 394 -28.38 22.03 -14.79
CA SER A 394 -28.18 22.75 -16.05
C SER A 394 -29.50 23.37 -16.54
N SER A 395 -29.44 24.62 -16.98
CA SER A 395 -30.54 25.28 -17.69
C SER A 395 -30.74 24.74 -19.10
N ASP A 396 -29.74 24.10 -19.69
CA ASP A 396 -29.83 23.49 -21.01
C ASP A 396 -30.34 22.05 -20.91
N ILE A 397 -31.10 21.60 -21.93
CA ILE A 397 -31.52 20.21 -22.02
C ILE A 397 -30.29 19.38 -22.41
N ILE A 398 -29.88 18.48 -21.50
CA ILE A 398 -28.82 17.50 -21.73
C ILE A 398 -29.48 16.14 -21.83
N PHE A 399 -29.18 15.38 -22.91
CA PHE A 399 -29.82 14.11 -23.18
C PHE A 399 -28.87 13.14 -23.88
N SER A 400 -29.17 11.84 -23.79
CA SER A 400 -28.53 10.82 -24.61
C SER A 400 -29.56 10.00 -25.40
N LEU A 401 -29.15 9.57 -26.61
CA LEU A 401 -29.97 8.78 -27.53
C LEU A 401 -29.24 7.50 -27.90
N ASP A 402 -30.03 6.47 -28.22
CA ASP A 402 -29.54 5.25 -28.88
C ASP A 402 -29.25 5.45 -30.39
N GLU A 403 -28.68 4.48 -31.05
CA GLU A 403 -28.41 4.52 -32.49
C GLU A 403 -29.70 4.62 -33.36
N LYS A 404 -30.89 4.37 -32.78
CA LYS A 404 -32.17 4.55 -33.40
C LYS A 404 -32.84 5.89 -33.08
N TRP A 405 -32.09 6.77 -32.37
CA TRP A 405 -32.48 8.12 -31.92
C TRP A 405 -33.56 8.13 -30.84
N ASN A 406 -33.76 7.02 -30.12
CA ASN A 406 -34.62 7.02 -28.94
C ASN A 406 -33.88 7.56 -27.74
N PHE A 407 -34.57 8.32 -26.89
CA PHE A 407 -33.99 8.85 -25.67
C PHE A 407 -33.64 7.73 -24.68
N ILE A 408 -32.42 7.73 -24.21
CA ILE A 408 -31.94 6.90 -23.10
C ILE A 408 -32.06 7.69 -21.79
N THR A 409 -31.61 8.94 -21.79
CA THR A 409 -31.70 9.84 -20.63
C THR A 409 -31.98 11.26 -21.07
N ALA A 410 -32.58 12.06 -20.17
CA ALA A 410 -32.66 13.53 -20.29
C ALA A 410 -32.71 14.14 -18.89
N ASN A 411 -32.10 15.32 -18.73
CA ASN A 411 -32.14 16.08 -17.47
C ASN A 411 -33.46 16.84 -17.29
N ASN A 412 -33.69 17.39 -16.08
CA ASN A 412 -34.91 18.11 -15.71
C ASN A 412 -35.17 19.39 -16.53
N ALA A 413 -34.18 19.93 -17.23
CA ALA A 413 -34.38 21.10 -18.10
C ALA A 413 -35.40 20.84 -19.24
N ILE A 414 -35.59 19.59 -19.64
CA ILE A 414 -36.59 19.22 -20.66
C ILE A 414 -38.02 19.53 -20.17
N MET A 415 -38.29 19.34 -18.86
CA MET A 415 -39.55 19.71 -18.26
C MET A 415 -39.74 21.23 -18.25
N THR A 416 -38.69 21.97 -18.00
CA THR A 416 -38.70 23.43 -17.97
C THR A 416 -38.99 24.01 -19.38
N HIS A 417 -38.30 23.49 -20.40
CA HIS A 417 -38.35 24.07 -21.76
C HIS A 417 -39.46 23.51 -22.63
N LEU A 418 -39.68 22.19 -22.60
CA LEU A 418 -40.64 21.51 -23.48
C LEU A 418 -41.87 20.96 -22.79
N LYS A 419 -41.92 21.07 -21.44
CA LYS A 419 -43.02 20.56 -20.59
C LYS A 419 -43.25 19.05 -20.70
N VAL A 420 -42.16 18.30 -21.04
CA VAL A 420 -42.12 16.84 -21.11
C VAL A 420 -41.48 16.29 -19.85
N ASN A 421 -42.11 15.30 -19.23
CA ASN A 421 -41.52 14.64 -18.07
C ASN A 421 -40.29 13.84 -18.44
N PRO A 422 -39.12 14.01 -17.79
CA PRO A 422 -37.90 13.25 -18.08
C PRO A 422 -38.09 11.73 -18.02
N GLY A 423 -38.98 11.23 -17.15
CA GLY A 423 -39.26 9.79 -17.06
C GLY A 423 -40.09 9.24 -18.21
N SER A 424 -40.95 10.07 -18.82
CA SER A 424 -41.80 9.65 -19.94
C SER A 424 -41.13 9.77 -21.30
N ILE A 425 -40.00 10.50 -21.39
CA ILE A 425 -39.29 10.68 -22.65
C ILE A 425 -38.42 9.48 -22.99
N VAL A 426 -38.05 8.67 -22.01
CA VAL A 426 -37.25 7.45 -22.23
C VAL A 426 -37.96 6.55 -23.20
N SER A 427 -37.27 6.12 -24.23
CA SER A 427 -37.78 5.33 -25.39
C SER A 427 -38.64 6.11 -26.40
N MET A 428 -38.90 7.41 -26.19
CA MET A 428 -39.48 8.24 -27.27
C MET A 428 -38.41 8.54 -28.32
N ASN A 429 -38.82 8.69 -29.57
CA ASN A 429 -37.90 9.05 -30.63
C ASN A 429 -37.66 10.56 -30.68
N PHE A 430 -36.39 10.98 -30.83
CA PHE A 430 -36.02 12.40 -30.89
C PHE A 430 -36.81 13.15 -32.01
N LEU A 431 -37.03 12.51 -33.16
CA LEU A 431 -37.74 13.13 -34.26
C LEU A 431 -39.21 13.41 -33.96
N ASP A 432 -39.83 12.73 -33.00
CA ASP A 432 -41.21 12.95 -32.61
C ASP A 432 -41.43 14.24 -31.83
N LEU A 433 -40.35 14.75 -31.20
CA LEU A 433 -40.38 16.04 -30.52
C LEU A 433 -40.20 17.24 -31.47
N ILE A 434 -39.80 17.00 -32.71
CA ILE A 434 -39.62 18.08 -33.70
C ILE A 434 -40.98 18.53 -34.20
N TYR A 435 -41.17 19.86 -34.28
CA TYR A 435 -42.37 20.46 -34.86
C TYR A 435 -42.44 20.19 -36.35
N ASP A 436 -43.61 19.75 -36.85
CA ASP A 436 -43.83 19.29 -38.24
C ASP A 436 -45.19 19.68 -38.84
N GLU A 437 -45.87 20.69 -38.24
CA GLU A 437 -47.22 21.10 -38.74
C GLU A 437 -47.22 22.00 -39.95
N THR A 438 -46.07 22.52 -40.36
CA THR A 438 -45.94 23.38 -41.58
C THR A 438 -45.05 22.70 -42.61
N ALA A 439 -45.25 23.03 -43.92
CA ALA A 439 -44.42 22.48 -45.01
C ALA A 439 -42.91 22.78 -44.80
N ALA A 440 -42.59 23.97 -44.31
CA ALA A 440 -41.21 24.36 -43.99
C ALA A 440 -40.66 23.55 -42.79
N ALA A 441 -41.47 23.30 -41.78
CA ALA A 441 -41.08 22.48 -40.63
C ALA A 441 -40.86 21.00 -41.01
N MET A 442 -41.67 20.46 -41.89
CA MET A 442 -41.50 19.08 -42.41
C MET A 442 -40.14 18.95 -43.18
N ILE A 443 -39.75 19.95 -43.96
CA ILE A 443 -38.46 20.00 -44.66
C ILE A 443 -37.34 20.01 -43.65
N SER A 444 -37.44 20.86 -42.61
CA SER A 444 -36.44 20.94 -41.53
C SER A 444 -36.29 19.61 -40.76
N LYS A 445 -37.41 18.92 -40.47
CA LYS A 445 -37.41 17.58 -39.84
C LYS A 445 -36.66 16.55 -40.68
N ASN A 446 -36.92 16.52 -42.01
CA ASN A 446 -36.21 15.62 -42.90
C ASN A 446 -34.70 15.91 -43.01
N LEU A 447 -34.32 17.19 -43.02
CA LEU A 447 -32.91 17.59 -43.00
C LEU A 447 -32.21 17.13 -41.72
N VAL A 448 -32.88 17.23 -40.54
CA VAL A 448 -32.35 16.72 -39.26
C VAL A 448 -32.17 15.21 -39.32
N ARG A 449 -33.11 14.47 -39.88
CA ARG A 449 -33.00 13.01 -40.07
C ARG A 449 -31.77 12.64 -40.90
N GLU A 450 -31.51 13.37 -42.00
CA GLU A 450 -30.33 13.17 -42.85
C GLU A 450 -29.04 13.45 -42.07
N LYS A 451 -28.98 14.57 -41.35
CA LYS A 451 -27.84 14.92 -40.50
C LYS A 451 -27.56 13.96 -39.37
N LEU A 452 -28.62 13.40 -38.73
CA LEU A 452 -28.46 12.36 -37.68
C LEU A 452 -27.91 11.05 -38.28
N THR A 453 -28.31 10.70 -39.51
CA THR A 453 -27.75 9.55 -40.23
C THR A 453 -26.28 9.79 -40.56
N GLU A 454 -25.91 11.01 -40.96
CA GLU A 454 -24.53 11.42 -41.22
C GLU A 454 -23.66 11.37 -39.95
N LEU A 455 -24.19 11.81 -38.79
CA LEU A 455 -23.53 11.73 -37.48
C LEU A 455 -23.14 10.29 -37.13
N LEU A 456 -24.02 9.31 -37.38
CA LEU A 456 -23.74 7.89 -37.11
C LEU A 456 -22.66 7.32 -38.04
N VAL A 457 -22.57 7.81 -39.30
CA VAL A 457 -21.57 7.35 -40.26
C VAL A 457 -20.22 8.04 -40.09
N LYS A 458 -20.21 9.37 -40.03
CA LYS A 458 -18.98 10.18 -39.97
C LYS A 458 -18.43 10.35 -38.57
N ARG A 459 -19.29 10.22 -37.54
CA ARG A 459 -18.95 10.44 -36.10
C ARG A 459 -18.41 11.85 -35.78
N GLU A 460 -18.74 12.82 -36.63
CA GLU A 460 -18.38 14.22 -36.43
C GLU A 460 -19.46 14.97 -35.64
N PRO A 461 -19.11 15.86 -34.68
CA PRO A 461 -20.10 16.64 -33.94
C PRO A 461 -21.02 17.44 -34.84
N LEU A 462 -22.31 17.40 -34.58
CA LEU A 462 -23.35 18.05 -35.34
C LEU A 462 -23.96 19.20 -34.54
N SER A 463 -24.23 20.34 -35.20
CA SER A 463 -24.95 21.45 -34.59
C SER A 463 -25.95 22.06 -35.57
N PHE A 464 -27.19 22.27 -35.10
CA PHE A 464 -28.28 22.81 -35.89
C PHE A 464 -29.32 23.49 -35.03
N LYS A 465 -30.16 24.38 -35.64
CA LYS A 465 -31.32 24.96 -35.00
C LYS A 465 -32.58 24.23 -35.45
N ILE A 466 -33.49 23.98 -34.51
CA ILE A 466 -34.77 23.29 -34.79
C ILE A 466 -35.86 23.73 -33.83
N MET A 467 -37.11 23.71 -34.33
CA MET A 467 -38.30 23.95 -33.54
C MET A 467 -38.79 22.67 -32.90
N PHE A 468 -38.98 22.70 -31.59
CA PHE A 468 -39.55 21.58 -30.83
C PHE A 468 -41.02 21.83 -30.53
N LYS A 469 -41.80 20.75 -30.50
CA LYS A 469 -43.18 20.75 -30.00
C LYS A 469 -43.19 20.98 -28.51
N SER A 470 -44.08 21.84 -28.03
CA SER A 470 -44.35 21.98 -26.61
C SER A 470 -45.71 21.36 -26.28
N THR A 471 -45.80 20.51 -25.25
CA THR A 471 -47.04 19.77 -24.95
C THR A 471 -48.10 20.65 -24.27
N ILE A 472 -47.76 21.82 -23.74
CA ILE A 472 -48.65 22.69 -22.96
C ILE A 472 -48.85 24.07 -23.59
N ILE A 473 -47.83 24.57 -24.33
CA ILE A 473 -47.90 25.87 -24.99
C ILE A 473 -48.06 25.64 -26.49
N ALA A 474 -49.04 26.24 -27.10
CA ALA A 474 -49.36 26.09 -28.52
C ALA A 474 -48.24 26.54 -29.50
N GLU A 475 -47.25 27.29 -28.99
CA GLU A 475 -46.18 27.81 -29.81
C GLU A 475 -44.93 26.89 -29.74
N PRO A 476 -44.39 26.48 -30.89
CA PRO A 476 -43.15 25.71 -30.98
C PRO A 476 -41.96 26.54 -30.49
N LYS A 477 -40.99 25.89 -29.84
CA LYS A 477 -39.82 26.56 -29.27
C LYS A 477 -38.58 26.27 -30.09
N GLU A 478 -37.90 27.31 -30.59
CA GLU A 478 -36.63 27.16 -31.30
C GLU A 478 -35.48 26.92 -30.33
N MET A 479 -34.69 25.90 -30.60
CA MET A 479 -33.50 25.57 -29.80
C MET A 479 -32.30 25.25 -30.69
N GLN A 480 -31.14 25.65 -30.24
CA GLN A 480 -29.86 25.25 -30.80
C GLN A 480 -29.49 23.91 -30.24
N VAL A 481 -29.40 22.88 -31.08
CA VAL A 481 -29.05 21.53 -30.69
C VAL A 481 -27.63 21.22 -31.15
N ARG A 482 -26.82 20.67 -30.27
CA ARG A 482 -25.50 20.09 -30.55
C ARG A 482 -25.52 18.64 -30.15
N MET A 483 -25.02 17.76 -31.02
CA MET A 483 -24.94 16.32 -30.78
C MET A 483 -23.57 15.80 -31.12
N GLU A 484 -23.11 14.80 -30.39
CA GLU A 484 -21.85 14.11 -30.66
C GLU A 484 -22.00 12.61 -30.38
N HIS A 485 -21.30 11.80 -31.15
CA HIS A 485 -21.25 10.37 -30.98
C HIS A 485 -20.21 10.02 -29.92
N VAL A 486 -20.62 9.23 -28.92
CA VAL A 486 -19.77 8.77 -27.80
C VAL A 486 -19.88 7.26 -27.65
N ASN A 487 -18.80 6.62 -27.19
CA ASN A 487 -18.83 5.21 -26.83
C ASN A 487 -18.68 5.11 -25.32
N ILE A 488 -19.72 4.59 -24.64
CA ILE A 488 -19.76 4.40 -23.20
C ILE A 488 -19.83 2.92 -22.91
N GLU A 489 -18.80 2.35 -22.29
CA GLU A 489 -18.71 0.93 -21.93
C GLU A 489 -18.98 -0.04 -23.10
N GLY A 490 -18.55 0.31 -24.31
CA GLY A 490 -18.76 -0.50 -25.51
C GLY A 490 -20.12 -0.31 -26.17
N LYS A 491 -21.02 0.53 -25.65
CA LYS A 491 -22.27 0.93 -26.28
C LYS A 491 -22.09 2.28 -26.97
N ASN A 492 -22.58 2.36 -28.19
CA ASN A 492 -22.61 3.61 -28.94
C ASN A 492 -23.84 4.43 -28.53
N GLU A 493 -23.62 5.66 -28.11
CA GLU A 493 -24.70 6.60 -27.77
C GLU A 493 -24.44 7.94 -28.46
N ILE A 494 -25.50 8.72 -28.63
CA ILE A 494 -25.42 10.11 -29.10
C ILE A 494 -25.69 10.99 -27.89
N LEU A 495 -24.70 11.77 -27.45
CA LEU A 495 -24.87 12.78 -26.43
C LEU A 495 -25.36 14.09 -27.07
N GLY A 496 -26.46 14.62 -26.56
CA GLY A 496 -27.07 15.83 -27.07
C GLY A 496 -27.20 16.93 -26.03
N LYS A 497 -27.07 18.19 -26.47
CA LYS A 497 -27.32 19.38 -25.69
C LYS A 497 -28.23 20.31 -26.52
N ALA A 498 -29.37 20.74 -25.95
CA ALA A 498 -30.25 21.73 -26.59
C ALA A 498 -30.35 22.98 -25.70
N THR A 499 -30.00 24.12 -26.30
CA THR A 499 -29.98 25.43 -25.64
C THR A 499 -31.10 26.30 -26.22
N SER A 500 -31.87 26.97 -25.39
CA SER A 500 -32.92 27.90 -25.85
C SER A 500 -32.30 29.09 -26.61
N VAL A 501 -32.81 29.36 -27.77
CA VAL A 501 -32.45 30.57 -28.53
C VAL A 501 -33.37 31.67 -28.02
N GLU A 502 -32.96 32.42 -27.02
CA GLU A 502 -33.64 33.68 -26.63
C GLU A 502 -33.20 34.77 -27.62
N GLU A 503 -33.96 34.99 -28.66
CA GLU A 503 -33.91 36.26 -29.39
C GLU A 503 -34.69 37.32 -28.62
N ASP A 504 -34.04 38.47 -28.38
CA ASP A 504 -34.74 39.62 -27.85
C ASP A 504 -35.62 40.18 -29.00
N VAL A 505 -36.86 39.77 -29.02
CA VAL A 505 -37.83 40.06 -30.09
C VAL A 505 -38.00 41.57 -30.31
N LEU A 506 -37.60 42.40 -29.36
CA LEU A 506 -37.71 43.84 -29.40
C LEU A 506 -36.53 44.55 -30.12
N ILE A 507 -35.38 43.85 -30.29
CA ILE A 507 -34.16 44.44 -30.94
C ILE A 507 -34.46 45.09 -32.30
N PRO A 508 -35.26 44.53 -33.20
CA PRO A 508 -35.55 45.14 -34.51
C PRO A 508 -36.32 46.43 -34.41
N PHE A 509 -37.06 46.67 -33.33
CA PHE A 509 -38.01 47.79 -33.17
C PHE A 509 -37.42 48.95 -32.38
N PHE A 510 -36.21 48.87 -31.83
CA PHE A 510 -35.58 49.97 -31.13
C PHE A 510 -34.87 50.93 -32.06
N ASP A 511 -35.21 52.24 -32.03
CA ASP A 511 -34.44 53.30 -32.66
C ASP A 511 -33.35 53.85 -31.75
N SER A 512 -33.51 53.75 -30.43
CA SER A 512 -32.49 54.11 -29.46
C SER A 512 -32.66 53.32 -28.17
N GLU A 513 -31.57 53.12 -27.43
CA GLU A 513 -31.54 52.46 -26.15
C GLU A 513 -30.69 53.26 -25.18
N GLN A 514 -31.20 53.46 -23.96
CA GLN A 514 -30.45 54.05 -22.85
C GLN A 514 -30.62 53.17 -21.62
N GLN A 515 -29.50 52.84 -20.96
CA GLN A 515 -29.47 52.09 -19.74
C GLN A 515 -28.46 52.67 -18.75
N ASN A 516 -28.76 52.55 -17.45
CA ASN A 516 -27.88 52.99 -16.38
C ASN A 516 -27.77 51.85 -15.35
N PHE A 517 -26.54 51.43 -15.09
CA PHE A 517 -26.25 50.33 -14.16
C PHE A 517 -25.40 50.84 -13.01
N TYR A 518 -25.70 50.40 -11.81
CA TYR A 518 -24.89 50.54 -10.61
C TYR A 518 -24.43 49.15 -10.19
N ILE A 519 -23.14 48.87 -10.36
CA ILE A 519 -22.56 47.58 -10.01
C ILE A 519 -21.74 47.70 -8.74
N SER A 520 -21.77 46.66 -7.91
CA SER A 520 -20.91 46.54 -6.74
C SER A 520 -19.50 46.03 -7.15
N ASN A 521 -18.54 46.09 -6.24
CA ASN A 521 -17.12 45.81 -6.46
C ASN A 521 -16.80 44.32 -6.68
N TYR A 522 -17.65 43.55 -7.40
CA TYR A 522 -17.42 42.20 -7.83
C TYR A 522 -16.86 42.17 -9.27
N ILE A 523 -15.68 41.63 -9.46
CA ILE A 523 -15.04 41.55 -10.80
C ILE A 523 -15.94 40.82 -11.81
N MET A 524 -16.67 39.79 -11.36
CA MET A 524 -17.61 39.07 -12.23
C MET A 524 -18.70 39.96 -12.80
N ALA A 525 -19.12 41.01 -12.09
CA ALA A 525 -20.12 41.97 -12.57
C ALA A 525 -19.64 42.77 -13.77
N ALA A 526 -18.31 42.95 -13.95
CA ALA A 526 -17.74 43.58 -15.13
C ALA A 526 -18.01 42.78 -16.42
N GLU A 527 -17.91 41.43 -16.37
CA GLU A 527 -18.22 40.55 -17.48
C GLU A 527 -19.70 40.66 -17.87
N ASP A 528 -20.60 40.50 -16.87
CA ASP A 528 -22.04 40.48 -17.09
C ASP A 528 -22.54 41.81 -17.68
N VAL A 529 -22.11 42.93 -17.09
CA VAL A 529 -22.56 44.26 -17.56
C VAL A 529 -22.03 44.59 -18.95
N THR A 530 -20.75 44.25 -19.23
CA THR A 530 -20.17 44.53 -20.54
C THR A 530 -20.77 43.64 -21.64
N GLN A 531 -21.11 42.39 -21.32
CA GLN A 531 -21.87 41.56 -22.23
C GLN A 531 -23.26 42.15 -22.53
N ARG A 532 -23.94 42.70 -21.54
CA ARG A 532 -25.26 43.28 -21.71
C ARG A 532 -25.22 44.54 -22.54
N VAL A 533 -24.35 45.49 -22.21
CA VAL A 533 -24.26 46.80 -22.94
C VAL A 533 -23.63 46.70 -24.34
N THR A 534 -23.09 45.56 -24.71
CA THR A 534 -22.56 45.31 -26.07
C THR A 534 -23.44 44.41 -26.93
N ARG A 535 -24.48 43.81 -26.35
CA ARG A 535 -25.34 42.80 -26.99
C ARG A 535 -26.00 43.34 -28.27
N ASN A 536 -26.48 44.57 -28.26
CA ASN A 536 -27.24 45.16 -29.33
C ASN A 536 -26.40 45.88 -30.39
N LEU A 537 -25.07 45.97 -30.17
CA LEU A 537 -24.15 46.55 -31.17
C LEU A 537 -24.08 45.75 -32.46
N LYS A 538 -24.37 44.41 -32.41
CA LYS A 538 -24.43 43.54 -33.60
C LYS A 538 -25.37 44.06 -34.70
N LYS A 539 -26.32 44.96 -34.36
CA LYS A 539 -27.23 45.62 -35.31
C LYS A 539 -26.49 46.63 -36.19
N TYR A 540 -25.40 47.23 -35.72
CA TYR A 540 -24.76 48.40 -36.36
C TYR A 540 -23.31 48.15 -36.78
N ILE A 541 -22.61 47.15 -36.20
CA ILE A 541 -21.22 46.83 -36.46
C ILE A 541 -21.01 45.30 -36.48
N ASP A 542 -19.92 44.87 -37.07
CA ASP A 542 -19.58 43.45 -37.18
C ASP A 542 -19.21 42.83 -35.82
N MET A 543 -19.31 41.49 -35.71
CA MET A 543 -19.07 40.76 -34.47
C MET A 543 -17.62 40.90 -33.97
N LYS A 544 -16.65 41.16 -34.85
CA LYS A 544 -15.25 41.36 -34.48
C LYS A 544 -15.09 42.68 -33.73
N GLN A 545 -15.73 43.73 -34.22
CA GLN A 545 -15.74 45.03 -33.56
C GLN A 545 -16.53 44.99 -32.23
N VAL A 546 -17.66 44.29 -32.18
CA VAL A 546 -18.40 44.05 -30.92
C VAL A 546 -17.50 43.40 -29.88
N HIS A 547 -16.73 42.41 -30.26
CA HIS A 547 -15.84 41.70 -29.37
C HIS A 547 -14.70 42.58 -28.83
N LEU A 548 -14.09 43.37 -29.69
CA LEU A 548 -13.05 44.35 -29.31
C LEU A 548 -13.60 45.39 -28.32
N ILE A 549 -14.78 45.95 -28.60
CA ILE A 549 -15.45 46.92 -27.72
C ILE A 549 -15.73 46.27 -26.32
N ARG A 550 -16.20 45.03 -26.30
CA ARG A 550 -16.45 44.32 -25.05
C ARG A 550 -15.20 44.15 -24.20
N ILE A 551 -14.09 43.77 -24.83
CA ILE A 551 -12.80 43.61 -24.14
C ILE A 551 -12.35 44.93 -23.54
N ALA A 552 -12.40 46.01 -24.31
CA ALA A 552 -12.00 47.33 -23.85
C ALA A 552 -12.88 47.84 -22.68
N LEU A 553 -14.19 47.67 -22.80
CA LEU A 553 -15.13 48.05 -21.71
C LEU A 553 -14.87 47.24 -20.45
N ARG A 554 -14.66 45.92 -20.57
CA ARG A 554 -14.37 45.04 -19.45
C ARG A 554 -13.14 45.51 -18.68
N GLU A 555 -12.04 45.80 -19.39
CA GLU A 555 -10.82 46.30 -18.77
C GLU A 555 -11.05 47.64 -18.03
N LEU A 556 -11.81 48.56 -18.63
CA LEU A 556 -12.11 49.86 -18.00
C LEU A 556 -13.02 49.69 -16.76
N VAL A 557 -14.02 48.81 -16.80
CA VAL A 557 -14.87 48.51 -15.64
C VAL A 557 -14.08 47.83 -14.51
N ILE A 558 -13.17 46.90 -14.85
CA ILE A 558 -12.29 46.27 -13.87
C ILE A 558 -11.38 47.34 -13.24
N ASN A 559 -10.79 48.25 -14.03
CA ASN A 559 -9.98 49.36 -13.48
C ASN A 559 -10.76 50.29 -12.56
N ALA A 560 -12.02 50.60 -12.90
CA ALA A 560 -12.90 51.41 -12.06
C ALA A 560 -13.21 50.67 -10.71
N ILE A 561 -13.34 49.33 -10.71
CA ILE A 561 -13.52 48.57 -9.49
C ILE A 561 -12.20 48.52 -8.67
N GLU A 562 -11.10 48.12 -9.29
CA GLU A 562 -9.81 47.88 -8.60
C GLU A 562 -9.15 49.17 -8.15
N HIS A 563 -8.84 50.00 -9.08
CA HIS A 563 -8.07 51.21 -8.83
C HIS A 563 -8.94 52.38 -8.35
N GLY A 564 -10.19 52.49 -8.86
CA GLY A 564 -11.12 53.49 -8.45
C GLY A 564 -11.74 53.13 -7.05
N ASN A 565 -12.69 52.23 -7.03
CA ASN A 565 -13.49 51.95 -5.83
C ASN A 565 -12.72 51.27 -4.70
N LEU A 566 -11.89 50.26 -5.01
CA LEU A 566 -11.17 49.53 -3.99
C LEU A 566 -9.81 50.14 -3.63
N ASN A 567 -9.41 51.20 -4.35
CA ASN A 567 -8.18 51.93 -4.13
C ASN A 567 -6.94 50.99 -4.03
N ILE A 568 -6.86 50.03 -4.95
CA ILE A 568 -5.74 49.08 -5.06
C ILE A 568 -4.69 49.71 -5.98
N SER A 569 -3.47 49.93 -5.47
CA SER A 569 -2.41 50.47 -6.31
C SER A 569 -1.92 49.41 -7.32
N PHE A 570 -1.20 49.85 -8.33
CA PHE A 570 -0.62 48.97 -9.33
C PHE A 570 0.45 48.06 -8.71
N GLU A 571 1.24 48.60 -7.78
CA GLU A 571 2.28 47.88 -7.05
C GLU A 571 1.64 46.79 -6.19
N GLU A 572 0.59 47.11 -5.42
CA GLU A 572 -0.16 46.16 -4.62
C GLU A 572 -0.76 45.02 -5.47
N LYS A 573 -1.31 45.38 -6.65
CA LYS A 573 -1.86 44.37 -7.58
C LYS A 573 -0.78 43.44 -8.11
N SER A 574 0.36 44.01 -8.53
CA SER A 574 1.48 43.27 -9.12
C SER A 574 2.09 42.29 -8.06
N GLU A 575 2.31 42.80 -6.86
CA GLU A 575 2.80 41.99 -5.75
C GLU A 575 1.83 40.85 -5.38
N ALA A 576 0.54 41.16 -5.33
CA ALA A 576 -0.50 40.18 -5.03
C ALA A 576 -0.61 39.08 -6.10
N ILE A 577 -0.39 39.42 -7.38
CA ILE A 577 -0.35 38.44 -8.47
C ILE A 577 0.90 37.56 -8.35
N MET A 578 2.09 38.12 -8.04
CA MET A 578 3.32 37.35 -7.86
C MET A 578 3.21 36.37 -6.69
N ASN A 579 2.48 36.75 -5.63
CA ASN A 579 2.32 35.95 -4.42
C ASN A 579 1.06 35.06 -4.43
N ASP A 580 0.38 34.92 -5.56
CA ASP A 580 -0.90 34.17 -5.72
C ASP A 580 -2.00 34.56 -4.72
N SER A 581 -1.98 35.82 -4.27
CA SER A 581 -2.88 36.37 -3.27
C SER A 581 -3.86 37.42 -3.80
N TYR A 582 -3.93 37.61 -5.12
CA TYR A 582 -4.73 38.65 -5.78
C TYR A 582 -6.23 38.60 -5.38
N PHE A 583 -6.86 37.42 -5.43
CA PHE A 583 -8.26 37.30 -5.05
C PHE A 583 -8.51 37.54 -3.54
N ALA A 584 -7.54 37.20 -2.72
CA ALA A 584 -7.59 37.47 -1.28
C ALA A 584 -7.51 38.99 -0.99
N LEU A 585 -6.64 39.72 -1.73
CA LEU A 585 -6.54 41.18 -1.65
C LEU A 585 -7.87 41.86 -2.01
N ILE A 586 -8.50 41.47 -3.13
CA ILE A 586 -9.79 42.01 -3.55
C ILE A 586 -10.88 41.69 -2.53
N ALA A 587 -10.92 40.47 -2.00
CA ALA A 587 -11.91 40.08 -0.98
C ALA A 587 -11.76 40.93 0.29
N ALA A 588 -10.53 41.14 0.76
CA ALA A 588 -10.22 41.96 1.92
C ALA A 588 -10.68 43.42 1.72
N ARG A 589 -10.33 44.03 0.57
CA ARG A 589 -10.71 45.39 0.23
C ARG A 589 -12.25 45.57 0.12
N ARG A 590 -12.96 44.58 -0.41
CA ARG A 590 -14.43 44.59 -0.50
C ARG A 590 -15.10 44.52 0.85
N LEU A 591 -14.49 43.93 1.87
CA LEU A 591 -15.01 43.86 3.24
C LEU A 591 -14.67 45.12 4.05
N ASP A 592 -13.73 45.95 3.60
CA ASP A 592 -13.35 47.17 4.29
C ASP A 592 -14.50 48.19 4.25
N PRO A 593 -14.97 48.71 5.40
CA PRO A 593 -16.06 49.69 5.48
C PRO A 593 -15.83 50.96 4.63
N ARG A 594 -14.58 51.30 4.30
CA ARG A 594 -14.24 52.48 3.50
C ARG A 594 -14.57 52.29 2.00
N TYR A 595 -14.65 51.05 1.52
CA TYR A 595 -14.77 50.75 0.10
C TYR A 595 -16.00 49.91 -0.25
N ARG A 596 -16.55 49.15 0.70
CA ARG A 596 -17.57 48.13 0.45
C ARG A 596 -18.86 48.67 -0.18
N ASP A 597 -19.25 49.91 0.16
CA ASP A 597 -20.51 50.51 -0.30
C ASP A 597 -20.36 51.31 -1.57
N ARG A 598 -19.14 51.51 -2.07
CA ARG A 598 -18.84 52.18 -3.35
C ARG A 598 -19.38 51.35 -4.51
N LYS A 599 -19.88 52.06 -5.55
CA LYS A 599 -20.42 51.46 -6.78
C LYS A 599 -19.75 52.02 -8.01
N VAL A 600 -19.68 51.23 -9.07
CA VAL A 600 -19.33 51.74 -10.42
C VAL A 600 -20.65 52.00 -11.15
N GLN A 601 -20.82 53.20 -11.63
CA GLN A 601 -21.95 53.61 -12.48
C GLN A 601 -21.54 53.44 -13.93
N ILE A 602 -22.36 52.79 -14.75
CA ILE A 602 -22.17 52.58 -16.18
C ILE A 602 -23.39 53.07 -16.92
N GLU A 603 -23.27 54.18 -17.61
CA GLU A 603 -24.30 54.72 -18.48
C GLU A 603 -24.02 54.27 -19.93
N TYR A 604 -25.03 53.82 -20.59
CA TYR A 604 -24.99 53.32 -21.95
C TYR A 604 -26.08 53.98 -22.77
N SER A 605 -25.72 54.53 -23.93
CA SER A 605 -26.64 55.12 -24.89
C SER A 605 -26.26 54.64 -26.30
N LEU A 606 -27.21 54.02 -26.98
CA LEU A 606 -27.09 53.50 -28.35
C LEU A 606 -28.15 54.12 -29.23
N ASN A 607 -27.77 54.62 -30.40
CA ASN A 607 -28.67 55.03 -31.47
C ASN A 607 -28.09 54.63 -32.83
N PRO A 608 -28.77 54.82 -33.98
CA PRO A 608 -28.27 54.39 -35.31
C PRO A 608 -26.95 55.07 -35.79
N VAL A 609 -26.52 56.14 -35.09
CA VAL A 609 -25.35 56.93 -35.51
C VAL A 609 -24.14 56.62 -34.62
N LYS A 610 -24.36 56.33 -33.33
CA LYS A 610 -23.29 56.19 -32.36
C LYS A 610 -23.70 55.40 -31.13
N VAL A 611 -22.69 54.88 -30.44
CA VAL A 611 -22.82 54.38 -29.06
C VAL A 611 -21.93 55.23 -28.13
N VAL A 612 -22.45 55.55 -26.96
CA VAL A 612 -21.72 56.26 -25.93
C VAL A 612 -21.77 55.41 -24.63
N TYR A 613 -20.62 55.21 -24.01
CA TYR A 613 -20.49 54.63 -22.67
C TYR A 613 -19.87 55.69 -21.76
N ARG A 614 -20.37 55.76 -20.52
CA ARG A 614 -19.78 56.54 -19.45
C ARG A 614 -19.61 55.64 -18.24
N ILE A 615 -18.39 55.47 -17.76
CA ILE A 615 -18.05 54.65 -16.62
C ILE A 615 -17.53 55.62 -15.55
N THR A 616 -18.18 55.58 -14.37
CA THR A 616 -17.85 56.48 -13.24
C THR A 616 -17.64 55.62 -11.98
N ASP A 617 -16.52 55.80 -11.31
CA ASP A 617 -16.21 55.21 -10.02
C ASP A 617 -16.28 56.26 -8.90
N GLU A 618 -16.36 55.81 -7.67
CA GLU A 618 -16.41 56.65 -6.45
C GLU A 618 -15.02 56.82 -5.81
N GLY A 619 -13.96 56.56 -6.55
CA GLY A 619 -12.59 56.73 -6.09
C GLY A 619 -12.10 58.17 -6.09
N GLU A 620 -10.84 58.31 -5.73
CA GLU A 620 -10.17 59.65 -5.70
C GLU A 620 -9.82 60.17 -7.08
N GLY A 621 -9.90 59.30 -8.09
CA GLY A 621 -9.48 59.62 -9.48
C GLY A 621 -7.95 59.53 -9.66
N PHE A 622 -7.49 59.90 -10.85
CA PHE A 622 -6.07 59.92 -11.19
C PHE A 622 -5.71 61.05 -12.16
N ASP A 623 -4.47 61.46 -12.17
CA ASP A 623 -3.95 62.47 -13.11
C ASP A 623 -3.81 61.84 -14.49
N HIS A 624 -4.87 61.97 -15.29
CA HIS A 624 -4.91 61.48 -16.66
C HIS A 624 -4.04 62.34 -17.62
N MET A 625 -3.68 63.58 -17.25
CA MET A 625 -2.85 64.47 -18.06
C MET A 625 -1.39 64.00 -18.04
N ALA A 626 -0.90 63.46 -16.95
CA ALA A 626 0.45 62.90 -16.83
C ALA A 626 0.68 61.74 -17.84
N LEU A 627 -0.36 60.99 -18.18
CA LEU A 627 -0.30 59.92 -19.17
C LEU A 627 -0.12 60.44 -20.63
N PHE A 628 -0.33 61.72 -20.87
CA PHE A 628 -0.25 62.31 -22.19
C PHE A 628 1.08 63.00 -22.54
N HIS A 629 1.94 63.30 -21.53
CA HIS A 629 3.15 64.09 -21.70
C HIS A 629 4.47 63.30 -21.83
N ASN A 630 4.49 62.01 -21.57
CA ASN A 630 5.68 61.18 -21.64
C ASN A 630 5.87 60.53 -23.04
N HIS A 631 6.33 61.31 -23.98
CA HIS A 631 6.84 60.86 -25.29
C HIS A 631 8.37 60.73 -25.28
N SER A 632 8.94 59.87 -24.44
CA SER A 632 10.35 59.50 -24.54
C SER A 632 10.49 57.98 -24.74
N ARG A 633 11.50 57.59 -25.54
CA ARG A 633 11.71 56.19 -26.03
C ARG A 633 11.89 55.11 -24.96
N ASP A 634 12.18 55.51 -23.71
CA ASP A 634 12.39 54.57 -22.58
C ASP A 634 11.08 54.22 -21.83
N ALA A 635 9.95 54.86 -22.22
CA ALA A 635 8.66 54.62 -21.59
C ALA A 635 7.88 53.40 -22.16
N ASN A 636 8.36 52.77 -23.25
CA ASN A 636 7.61 51.70 -23.93
C ASN A 636 7.52 50.38 -23.12
N GLU A 637 8.48 50.08 -22.26
CA GLU A 637 8.41 48.88 -21.42
C GLU A 637 7.54 49.07 -20.15
N GLN A 638 7.53 50.28 -19.59
CA GLN A 638 6.66 50.63 -18.45
C GLN A 638 5.21 50.89 -18.89
N LEU A 639 4.97 51.43 -20.06
CA LEU A 639 3.63 51.65 -20.66
C LEU A 639 2.93 50.33 -21.05
N LEU A 640 3.67 49.27 -21.33
CA LEU A 640 3.12 47.93 -21.60
C LEU A 640 2.51 47.28 -20.37
N ALA A 641 2.87 47.67 -19.16
CA ALA A 641 2.32 47.16 -17.91
C ALA A 641 1.15 48.01 -17.36
N HIS A 642 1.13 49.32 -17.60
CA HIS A 642 0.35 50.33 -16.88
C HIS A 642 -0.75 51.01 -17.72
N GLY A 643 -1.37 50.42 -18.69
CA GLY A 643 -2.39 51.16 -19.45
C GLY A 643 -3.02 50.42 -20.60
N ARG A 644 -2.96 49.09 -20.59
CA ARG A 644 -3.51 48.26 -21.69
C ARG A 644 -4.99 48.58 -21.95
N GLY A 645 -5.81 48.75 -20.92
CA GLY A 645 -7.23 49.03 -21.06
C GLY A 645 -7.50 50.38 -21.69
N ILE A 646 -6.82 51.47 -21.28
CA ILE A 646 -6.98 52.82 -21.83
C ILE A 646 -6.40 52.91 -23.25
N SER A 647 -5.26 52.31 -23.49
CA SER A 647 -4.63 52.24 -24.81
C SER A 647 -5.52 51.48 -25.81
N LEU A 648 -6.08 50.36 -25.38
CA LEU A 648 -7.00 49.55 -26.20
C LEU A 648 -8.28 50.35 -26.50
N ALA A 649 -8.86 51.03 -25.52
CA ALA A 649 -10.04 51.87 -25.71
C ALA A 649 -9.81 52.99 -26.73
N ARG A 650 -8.64 53.64 -26.70
CA ARG A 650 -8.26 54.67 -27.69
C ARG A 650 -8.13 54.15 -29.10
N THR A 651 -7.70 52.91 -29.26
CA THR A 651 -7.60 52.29 -30.60
C THR A 651 -8.97 51.94 -31.16
N ILE A 652 -9.93 51.62 -30.30
CA ILE A 652 -11.26 51.11 -30.70
C ILE A 652 -12.32 52.22 -30.81
N PHE A 653 -12.33 53.18 -29.87
CA PHE A 653 -13.29 54.25 -29.80
C PHE A 653 -12.80 55.51 -30.53
N ASP A 654 -13.71 56.26 -31.16
CA ASP A 654 -13.39 57.47 -31.88
C ASP A 654 -13.10 58.67 -30.94
N SER A 655 -13.57 58.59 -29.69
CA SER A 655 -13.26 59.54 -28.63
C SER A 655 -13.24 58.88 -27.26
N VAL A 656 -12.20 59.19 -26.48
CA VAL A 656 -12.04 58.77 -25.09
C VAL A 656 -11.69 60.01 -24.27
N THR A 657 -12.57 60.42 -23.37
CA THR A 657 -12.41 61.67 -22.57
C THR A 657 -12.58 61.33 -21.09
N PHE A 658 -11.82 61.98 -20.24
CA PHE A 658 -11.93 61.87 -18.78
C PHE A 658 -12.46 63.17 -18.21
N ASN A 659 -13.10 63.13 -17.04
CA ASN A 659 -13.46 64.31 -16.27
C ASN A 659 -12.18 64.88 -15.57
N GLU A 660 -12.28 66.10 -15.02
CA GLU A 660 -11.16 66.73 -14.32
C GLU A 660 -10.58 65.94 -13.18
N LYS A 661 -11.42 65.17 -12.44
CA LYS A 661 -11.01 64.34 -11.34
C LYS A 661 -10.32 63.01 -11.78
N GLY A 662 -10.54 62.56 -13.02
CA GLY A 662 -10.04 61.29 -13.52
C GLY A 662 -10.78 60.04 -13.04
N ASN A 663 -11.93 60.17 -12.40
CA ASN A 663 -12.75 59.04 -11.94
C ASN A 663 -13.98 58.76 -12.84
N GLN A 664 -14.03 59.39 -14.02
CA GLN A 664 -15.03 59.14 -15.01
C GLN A 664 -14.40 59.11 -16.39
N VAL A 665 -14.72 58.10 -17.19
CA VAL A 665 -14.34 57.98 -18.58
C VAL A 665 -15.57 57.95 -19.46
N THR A 666 -15.57 58.75 -20.54
CA THR A 666 -16.59 58.74 -21.57
C THR A 666 -16.01 58.26 -22.88
N LEU A 667 -16.64 57.25 -23.47
CA LEU A 667 -16.23 56.56 -24.68
C LEU A 667 -17.29 56.74 -25.74
N LEU A 668 -16.90 57.13 -26.93
CA LEU A 668 -17.80 57.34 -28.06
C LEU A 668 -17.31 56.53 -29.27
N LYS A 669 -18.22 55.75 -29.89
CA LYS A 669 -18.01 55.05 -31.14
C LYS A 669 -19.08 55.47 -32.15
N LYS A 670 -18.68 56.03 -33.30
CA LYS A 670 -19.59 56.36 -34.40
C LYS A 670 -19.70 55.16 -35.35
N PHE A 671 -20.86 54.91 -35.84
CA PHE A 671 -21.11 53.90 -36.84
C PHE A 671 -20.92 54.48 -38.24
N GLN A 672 -20.15 53.81 -39.07
CA GLN A 672 -20.06 54.19 -40.47
C GLN A 672 -21.38 53.83 -41.16
N LYS A 673 -22.02 54.78 -41.83
CA LYS A 673 -23.14 54.47 -42.69
C LYS A 673 -22.63 53.60 -43.83
N ASN A 674 -22.95 52.32 -43.81
CA ASN A 674 -22.84 51.50 -45.03
C ASN A 674 -23.86 52.09 -46.04
N HIS A 675 -23.34 52.67 -47.14
CA HIS A 675 -24.13 53.03 -48.30
C HIS A 675 -24.66 51.82 -49.05
#